data_679b5da4922dfede21196ad583779851
#
_entry.id   679b5da4922dfede21196ad583779851
#
_cell.length_a   1.000
_cell.length_b   1.000
_cell.length_c   1.000
_cell.angle_alpha   90.00
_cell.angle_beta   90.00
_cell.angle_gamma   90.00
#
_symmetry.space_group_name_H-M   'P 1'
#
loop_
_entity.id
_entity.type
_entity.pdbx_description
1 polymer ?
#
loop_
_entity_poly.entity_id
_entity_poly.type
_entity_poly.pdbx_seq_one_letter_code
_entity_poly.pdbx_strand_id
1 'polypeptide(L)'
;MNKIRMAWTLPCLLAAGGANANIIISEVVEGSGFNKAIEIANIGDSTVTLDGYLLQKETNFGGTWAADFALDGITLQPFETYVVGHASAAADLKALFNDENSTIANFNGNDPLRIIFNGEVIDLFGAGDAGDSNFNSDITLVRCEYSANGTWDASQWLTFPKDDWSDLGHIAASCDAPEAPEAPVGEEATIAQLQGEGQWSPYTDPANYQFESEETFVVKGVITHVQNTKLDNDLLTGFFMQDPAADTSSNASNGIFVNANVSNVKVGDEVAVTAKVQEYYSWTQLGSTSAPAFVEVLGEGENIEPTTITALESDENFEQTLERYEGMLVRVNAETDMHVARTFGFDYSAYRNNMVLAHQSVNYHPNQLNTPLTAGAAEQDASNADRRLFVESSMDAADGVVPWYPNFAKDNGTGTSDDYIRVGAQLSDEGLTGVLGYSYSEYRLYVHNTADNSTFVENERSQAPNLEEGDLVVSSFNVLNFFNSPFGGRDNPTNSNRGAETIAEFDMQLEKIVSALVAIDADIYGLIEIENNGFDEDSAIHVLVEALNSHLDEADHYQIAMPSDLEGEGFVGTDAITNKIIYRPSTATLNDTYVIELPQQHVTENGNTKSAYQRDAFTASFAVEHAEKDLVISTNHFKSKGSTCWEDEATADQENDVNLQGSCEHFRVSAAYQLAQELNKIDGYKVVMGDLNSYGQEDAILVLTNRDNAPADYEIHAARNTYIGGDATNGTLLHGEEGALIEESFDYLDIVEELKPRTYSYSFNDTMGTLDYVLVDNELKDFVVDAEVWSINAVESTLFEYANQFTGDLVKFNDAYRSSDHDPTIVVFSFNNNDEGSEDEGDNTPEGDNGSDNDSQEGGDIDEGSSGGSFDFFALILMLTGLFARARARKNA
;
A
#
# COMPACT_ATOMS: atom_id res chain seq x y z
N MET A 1 16.56 83.63 51.77
CA MET A 1 17.16 84.86 51.33
C MET A 1 17.98 84.63 50.08
N ASN A 2 17.68 85.32 49.04
CA ASN A 2 18.45 85.70 47.85
C ASN A 2 19.01 84.51 46.96
N LYS A 3 18.33 84.29 45.90
CA LYS A 3 18.50 84.52 44.46
C LYS A 3 19.92 84.91 44.03
N ILE A 4 20.54 84.10 43.16
CA ILE A 4 21.32 84.61 42.00
C ILE A 4 21.02 83.64 40.84
N ARG A 5 20.48 84.22 39.77
CA ARG A 5 20.31 83.56 38.43
C ARG A 5 21.66 83.67 37.73
N MET A 6 22.12 82.56 37.10
CA MET A 6 23.18 82.61 36.13
C MET A 6 22.68 81.93 34.86
N ALA A 7 22.42 82.74 33.84
CA ALA A 7 22.06 82.22 32.51
C ALA A 7 23.35 81.75 31.81
N TRP A 8 23.31 80.54 31.37
CA TRP A 8 24.28 80.01 30.41
C TRP A 8 23.56 79.75 29.12
N THR A 9 23.91 80.47 28.10
CA THR A 9 23.60 80.21 26.70
C THR A 9 24.41 79.02 26.25
N LEU A 10 23.71 77.90 25.95
CA LEU A 10 24.27 76.77 25.22
C LEU A 10 24.03 77.02 23.74
N PRO A 11 25.00 76.75 22.86
CA PRO A 11 24.79 76.86 21.42
C PRO A 11 23.94 75.68 20.96
N CYS A 12 22.94 76.01 20.16
CA CYS A 12 22.15 75.04 19.44
C CYS A 12 23.08 74.27 18.45
N LEU A 13 23.50 73.06 18.81
CA LEU A 13 23.98 72.12 17.83
C LEU A 13 22.72 71.60 17.11
N LEU A 14 22.54 72.01 15.88
CA LEU A 14 21.68 71.36 14.97
C LEU A 14 22.23 69.89 14.82
N ALA A 15 21.62 68.91 15.44
CA ALA A 15 21.77 67.56 15.07
C ALA A 15 21.04 67.37 13.72
N ALA A 16 21.83 67.33 12.63
CA ALA A 16 21.35 66.71 11.40
C ALA A 16 21.23 65.24 11.69
N GLY A 17 20.08 64.81 12.22
CA GLY A 17 19.75 63.43 12.53
C GLY A 17 18.38 63.13 11.95
N GLY A 18 18.34 62.32 10.94
CA GLY A 18 17.20 61.49 10.70
C GLY A 18 16.22 61.78 9.57
N ALA A 19 16.69 62.27 8.40
CA ALA A 19 15.83 62.19 7.20
C ALA A 19 15.70 60.80 6.63
N ASN A 20 16.41 59.79 7.18
CA ASN A 20 16.55 58.46 6.61
C ASN A 20 15.68 57.37 7.28
N ALA A 21 14.98 57.68 8.38
CA ALA A 21 14.22 56.67 9.14
C ALA A 21 12.73 56.57 8.78
N ASN A 22 12.33 57.15 7.65
CA ASN A 22 10.91 57.28 7.29
C ASN A 22 10.53 56.46 6.01
N ILE A 23 11.45 55.66 5.51
CA ILE A 23 11.15 54.80 4.33
C ILE A 23 11.05 53.38 4.81
N ILE A 24 9.91 52.76 4.57
CA ILE A 24 9.60 51.37 5.00
C ILE A 24 9.11 50.55 3.85
N ILE A 25 9.14 49.21 4.01
CA ILE A 25 8.32 48.26 3.26
C ILE A 25 6.97 48.29 3.95
N SER A 26 5.92 48.66 3.22
CA SER A 26 4.56 48.80 3.76
C SER A 26 3.64 47.68 3.44
N GLU A 27 3.85 46.99 2.30
CA GLU A 27 3.05 45.82 1.92
C GLU A 27 3.87 44.83 1.08
N VAL A 28 3.64 43.55 1.30
CA VAL A 28 4.22 42.49 0.49
C VAL A 28 3.12 41.51 0.09
N VAL A 29 2.83 41.44 -1.20
CA VAL A 29 1.86 40.53 -1.81
C VAL A 29 2.56 39.29 -2.26
N GLU A 30 2.24 38.13 -1.67
CA GLU A 30 2.68 36.80 -2.08
C GLU A 30 1.47 36.01 -2.58
N GLY A 31 0.96 36.36 -3.78
CA GLY A 31 -0.19 35.76 -4.43
C GLY A 31 0.16 34.57 -5.32
N SER A 32 -0.84 34.08 -6.05
CA SER A 32 -0.74 32.92 -6.93
C SER A 32 0.32 33.09 -8.03
N GLY A 33 1.19 32.12 -8.23
CA GLY A 33 2.17 32.12 -9.30
C GLY A 33 3.06 33.37 -9.30
N PHE A 34 2.88 34.26 -10.28
CA PHE A 34 3.66 35.52 -10.41
C PHE A 34 2.95 36.77 -9.87
N ASN A 35 1.85 36.59 -9.13
CA ASN A 35 1.17 37.71 -8.47
C ASN A 35 1.98 38.17 -7.24
N LYS A 36 3.10 38.82 -7.49
CA LYS A 36 4.05 39.26 -6.47
C LYS A 36 4.25 40.78 -6.58
N ALA A 37 4.15 41.50 -5.46
CA ALA A 37 4.41 42.92 -5.35
C ALA A 37 5.04 43.28 -4.01
N ILE A 38 5.81 44.36 -4.01
CA ILE A 38 6.44 44.98 -2.85
C ILE A 38 6.09 46.45 -2.88
N GLU A 39 5.52 46.95 -1.80
CA GLU A 39 5.23 48.35 -1.63
C GLU A 39 6.24 49.01 -0.67
N ILE A 40 6.74 50.17 -1.06
CA ILE A 40 7.63 51.02 -0.27
C ILE A 40 6.87 52.31 0.03
N ALA A 41 6.89 52.77 1.25
CA ALA A 41 6.19 54.00 1.68
C ALA A 41 7.12 55.01 2.35
N ASN A 42 6.81 56.30 2.14
CA ASN A 42 7.35 57.38 2.94
C ASN A 42 6.36 57.69 4.07
N ILE A 43 6.68 57.27 5.29
CA ILE A 43 5.86 57.52 6.49
C ILE A 43 6.20 58.81 7.22
N GLY A 44 7.08 59.62 6.65
CA GLY A 44 7.51 60.91 7.18
C GLY A 44 6.59 62.08 6.76
N ASP A 45 6.80 63.24 7.37
CA ASP A 45 6.07 64.48 7.11
C ASP A 45 6.74 65.35 6.03
N SER A 46 7.80 64.85 5.40
CA SER A 46 8.61 65.61 4.40
C SER A 46 8.86 64.71 3.15
N THR A 47 8.97 65.33 1.99
CA THR A 47 9.31 64.71 0.74
C THR A 47 10.71 64.07 0.78
N VAL A 48 10.83 62.84 0.38
CA VAL A 48 12.11 62.09 0.33
C VAL A 48 12.45 61.69 -1.11
N THR A 49 13.67 62.02 -1.55
CA THR A 49 14.22 61.45 -2.78
C THR A 49 15.08 60.25 -2.43
N LEU A 50 14.80 59.09 -3.10
CA LEU A 50 15.36 57.79 -2.74
C LEU A 50 16.73 57.53 -3.41
N ASP A 51 17.48 58.60 -3.81
CA ASP A 51 18.82 58.43 -4.36
C ASP A 51 19.76 57.76 -3.35
N GLY A 52 20.36 56.64 -3.76
CA GLY A 52 21.23 55.79 -2.95
C GLY A 52 20.51 54.78 -2.06
N TYR A 53 19.19 54.68 -2.13
CA TYR A 53 18.45 53.58 -1.52
C TYR A 53 18.42 52.35 -2.43
N LEU A 54 18.55 51.17 -1.84
CA LEU A 54 18.42 49.88 -2.51
C LEU A 54 17.40 49.01 -1.79
N LEU A 55 16.46 48.47 -2.53
CA LEU A 55 15.64 47.35 -2.10
C LEU A 55 16.38 46.04 -2.42
N GLN A 56 16.59 45.18 -1.45
CA GLN A 56 17.32 43.92 -1.60
C GLN A 56 16.47 42.71 -1.17
N LYS A 57 16.71 41.59 -1.81
CA LYS A 57 16.11 40.29 -1.47
C LYS A 57 17.19 39.28 -1.12
N GLU A 58 16.98 38.52 -0.09
CA GLU A 58 17.69 37.27 0.23
C GLU A 58 16.87 36.08 -0.24
N THR A 59 17.51 35.07 -0.82
CA THR A 59 16.82 33.88 -1.31
C THR A 59 16.91 32.76 -0.28
N ASN A 60 15.77 32.26 0.21
CA ASN A 60 15.63 31.11 1.10
C ASN A 60 16.53 31.20 2.35
N PHE A 61 16.61 32.33 3.01
CA PHE A 61 17.50 32.55 4.18
C PHE A 61 18.96 32.09 3.98
N GLY A 62 19.45 32.11 2.74
CA GLY A 62 20.78 31.59 2.37
C GLY A 62 21.97 32.43 2.82
N GLY A 63 21.75 33.50 3.59
CA GLY A 63 22.78 34.44 4.06
C GLY A 63 23.37 35.35 2.97
N THR A 64 22.79 35.33 1.77
CA THR A 64 23.27 36.12 0.64
C THR A 64 22.17 36.99 0.05
N TRP A 65 22.31 38.30 0.20
CA TRP A 65 21.44 39.30 -0.42
C TRP A 65 21.84 39.44 -1.88
N ALA A 66 21.21 38.70 -2.77
CA ALA A 66 21.67 38.48 -4.16
C ALA A 66 20.89 39.29 -5.21
N ALA A 67 19.73 39.85 -4.84
CA ALA A 67 18.92 40.66 -5.75
C ALA A 67 18.86 42.11 -5.23
N ASP A 68 19.21 43.07 -6.06
CA ASP A 68 19.20 44.48 -5.76
C ASP A 68 18.30 45.23 -6.76
N PHE A 69 17.50 46.14 -6.24
CA PHE A 69 16.73 47.09 -7.04
C PHE A 69 17.04 48.52 -6.53
N ALA A 70 17.68 49.32 -7.39
CA ALA A 70 18.03 50.70 -7.05
C ALA A 70 16.79 51.60 -7.13
N LEU A 71 16.58 52.44 -6.11
CA LEU A 71 15.44 53.33 -6.02
C LEU A 71 15.82 54.78 -6.46
N ASP A 72 16.97 54.93 -7.15
CA ASP A 72 17.44 56.24 -7.60
C ASP A 72 16.43 56.96 -8.50
N GLY A 73 16.25 58.28 -8.29
CA GLY A 73 15.35 59.09 -9.06
C GLY A 73 13.89 59.06 -8.63
N ILE A 74 13.52 58.19 -7.71
CA ILE A 74 12.18 58.13 -7.14
C ILE A 74 12.07 59.19 -6.05
N THR A 75 10.97 59.94 -6.05
CA THR A 75 10.68 60.94 -5.03
C THR A 75 9.29 60.67 -4.49
N LEU A 76 9.20 60.45 -3.17
CA LEU A 76 7.94 60.17 -2.47
C LEU A 76 7.55 61.39 -1.60
N GLN A 77 6.34 61.87 -1.81
CA GLN A 77 5.71 62.85 -0.93
C GLN A 77 5.41 62.24 0.46
N PRO A 78 5.09 63.02 1.47
CA PRO A 78 4.57 62.47 2.73
C PRO A 78 3.40 61.53 2.49
N PHE A 79 3.50 60.29 3.03
CA PHE A 79 2.52 59.22 2.94
C PHE A 79 2.25 58.71 1.52
N GLU A 80 3.17 58.94 0.58
CA GLU A 80 3.13 58.36 -0.76
C GLU A 80 3.82 57.00 -0.80
N THR A 81 3.27 56.09 -1.63
CA THR A 81 3.79 54.74 -1.81
C THR A 81 4.39 54.53 -3.20
N TYR A 82 5.21 53.51 -3.34
CA TYR A 82 5.82 53.05 -4.61
C TYR A 82 5.81 51.56 -4.70
N VAL A 83 5.12 51.01 -5.69
CA VAL A 83 4.89 49.58 -5.85
C VAL A 83 5.78 48.99 -6.94
N VAL A 84 6.54 47.97 -6.59
CA VAL A 84 7.36 47.16 -7.53
C VAL A 84 6.81 45.76 -7.61
N GLY A 85 6.42 45.31 -8.81
CA GLY A 85 5.82 44.01 -9.00
C GLY A 85 6.49 43.14 -10.06
N HIS A 86 6.06 41.90 -10.11
CA HIS A 86 6.56 40.95 -11.09
C HIS A 86 5.95 41.19 -12.49
N ALA A 87 6.77 41.24 -13.55
CA ALA A 87 6.34 41.52 -14.91
C ALA A 87 5.28 40.57 -15.48
N SER A 88 5.12 39.35 -14.91
CA SER A 88 4.13 38.36 -15.32
C SER A 88 2.91 38.28 -14.39
N ALA A 89 2.72 39.26 -13.49
CA ALA A 89 1.55 39.30 -12.61
C ALA A 89 0.23 39.47 -13.41
N ALA A 90 -0.91 39.22 -12.76
CA ALA A 90 -2.22 39.48 -13.30
C ALA A 90 -2.42 40.94 -13.70
N ALA A 91 -3.25 41.19 -14.71
CA ALA A 91 -3.36 42.51 -15.33
C ALA A 91 -3.89 43.58 -14.39
N ASP A 92 -4.78 43.23 -13.49
CA ASP A 92 -5.36 44.08 -12.45
C ASP A 92 -4.34 44.45 -11.35
N LEU A 93 -3.54 43.50 -10.91
CA LEU A 93 -2.43 43.75 -10.01
C LEU A 93 -1.36 44.63 -10.67
N LYS A 94 -1.01 44.33 -11.92
CA LYS A 94 -0.03 45.17 -12.69
C LYS A 94 -0.47 46.62 -12.87
N ALA A 95 -1.77 46.87 -12.88
CA ALA A 95 -2.29 48.26 -12.99
C ALA A 95 -1.94 49.13 -11.78
N LEU A 96 -1.53 48.52 -10.65
CA LEU A 96 -1.11 49.19 -9.43
C LEU A 96 0.42 49.42 -9.35
N PHE A 97 1.21 48.86 -10.26
CA PHE A 97 2.67 48.94 -10.22
C PHE A 97 3.17 50.32 -10.70
N ASN A 98 4.15 50.85 -10.00
CA ASN A 98 4.95 51.98 -10.44
C ASN A 98 6.14 51.49 -11.31
N ASP A 99 6.64 50.26 -10.99
CA ASP A 99 7.72 49.64 -11.77
C ASP A 99 7.60 48.12 -11.78
N GLU A 100 8.21 47.50 -12.79
CA GLU A 100 8.23 46.02 -12.95
C GLU A 100 9.66 45.50 -12.77
N ASN A 101 9.87 44.59 -11.80
CA ASN A 101 11.14 43.89 -11.63
C ASN A 101 10.95 42.43 -11.20
N SER A 102 11.06 41.53 -12.17
CA SER A 102 10.85 40.07 -11.96
C SER A 102 11.99 39.39 -11.18
N THR A 103 13.06 40.13 -10.80
CA THR A 103 14.13 39.57 -9.96
C THR A 103 13.86 39.84 -8.49
N ILE A 104 13.51 41.07 -8.15
CA ILE A 104 13.21 41.47 -6.77
C ILE A 104 11.82 40.96 -6.34
N ALA A 105 10.81 41.04 -7.23
CA ALA A 105 9.46 40.58 -6.98
C ALA A 105 9.27 39.08 -7.39
N ASN A 106 10.27 38.24 -7.10
CA ASN A 106 10.19 36.79 -7.30
C ASN A 106 10.59 36.09 -6.00
N PHE A 107 9.63 35.89 -5.13
CA PHE A 107 9.76 35.29 -3.81
C PHE A 107 8.62 34.28 -3.59
N ASN A 108 8.81 33.40 -2.62
CA ASN A 108 7.88 32.27 -2.34
C ASN A 108 7.60 32.07 -0.83
N GLY A 109 7.61 33.20 -0.08
CA GLY A 109 7.20 33.23 1.31
C GLY A 109 8.31 33.00 2.34
N ASN A 110 9.50 32.57 1.93
CA ASN A 110 10.67 32.43 2.80
C ASN A 110 11.87 33.31 2.35
N ASP A 111 11.62 34.33 1.56
CA ASP A 111 12.63 35.26 1.01
C ASP A 111 12.55 36.62 1.73
N PRO A 112 13.45 36.95 2.67
CA PRO A 112 13.46 38.24 3.32
C PRO A 112 13.76 39.38 2.35
N LEU A 113 13.18 40.57 2.64
CA LEU A 113 13.39 41.82 1.93
C LEU A 113 13.97 42.87 2.89
N ARG A 114 14.80 43.75 2.36
CA ARG A 114 15.28 44.93 3.15
C ARG A 114 15.49 46.13 2.28
N ILE A 115 15.38 47.29 2.93
CA ILE A 115 15.82 48.57 2.36
C ILE A 115 17.15 48.94 3.01
N ILE A 116 18.15 49.29 2.20
CA ILE A 116 19.43 49.80 2.68
C ILE A 116 19.69 51.21 2.14
N PHE A 117 20.34 52.05 2.95
CA PHE A 117 20.83 53.35 2.54
C PHE A 117 22.24 53.57 3.08
N ASN A 118 23.21 53.94 2.22
CA ASN A 118 24.61 54.12 2.57
C ASN A 118 25.23 52.90 3.27
N GLY A 119 24.74 51.68 2.99
CA GLY A 119 25.20 50.43 3.59
C GLY A 119 24.56 50.05 4.93
N GLU A 120 23.69 50.88 5.47
CA GLU A 120 22.95 50.66 6.70
C GLU A 120 21.54 50.09 6.35
N VAL A 121 21.06 49.08 7.10
CA VAL A 121 19.70 48.56 6.95
C VAL A 121 18.72 49.56 7.56
N ILE A 122 17.84 50.09 6.73
CA ILE A 122 16.82 51.06 7.12
C ILE A 122 15.56 50.35 7.56
N ASP A 123 15.15 49.31 6.81
CA ASP A 123 13.98 48.51 7.12
C ASP A 123 14.17 47.03 6.69
N LEU A 124 13.51 46.10 7.38
CA LEU A 124 13.62 44.67 7.18
C LEU A 124 12.24 44.00 7.23
N PHE A 125 11.94 43.22 6.24
CA PHE A 125 10.80 42.32 6.15
C PHE A 125 11.30 40.88 6.19
N GLY A 126 10.79 40.10 7.16
CA GLY A 126 11.22 38.70 7.37
C GLY A 126 12.48 38.61 8.23
N ALA A 127 12.58 37.58 9.07
CA ALA A 127 13.71 37.39 9.99
C ALA A 127 14.75 36.43 9.37
N GLY A 128 16.03 36.85 9.35
CA GLY A 128 17.17 36.03 8.95
C GLY A 128 17.46 34.82 9.87
N ASP A 129 16.86 34.74 11.05
CA ASP A 129 17.10 33.70 12.07
C ASP A 129 15.96 32.68 12.15
N ALA A 130 14.93 32.79 11.33
CA ALA A 130 13.74 31.91 11.39
C ALA A 130 13.90 30.52 10.71
N GLY A 131 15.10 30.23 10.17
CA GLY A 131 15.33 28.99 9.41
C GLY A 131 14.54 28.93 8.10
N ASP A 132 14.31 27.73 7.57
CA ASP A 132 13.54 27.50 6.33
C ASP A 132 12.01 27.74 6.47
N SER A 133 11.55 28.38 7.53
CA SER A 133 10.12 28.59 7.76
C SER A 133 9.52 29.62 6.80
N ASN A 134 8.43 29.26 6.15
CA ASN A 134 7.61 30.18 5.38
C ASN A 134 6.90 31.15 6.34
N PHE A 135 7.21 32.45 6.23
CA PHE A 135 6.56 33.47 7.05
C PHE A 135 5.58 34.33 6.26
N ASN A 136 5.54 34.19 4.94
CA ASN A 136 4.70 34.97 4.01
C ASN A 136 4.19 34.16 2.84
N SER A 137 4.09 32.84 2.96
CA SER A 137 3.64 32.00 1.83
C SER A 137 2.14 32.11 1.63
N ASP A 138 1.72 32.38 0.39
CA ASP A 138 0.30 32.44 0.00
C ASP A 138 -0.56 33.45 0.79
N ILE A 139 0.02 34.55 1.26
CA ILE A 139 -0.67 35.60 1.99
C ILE A 139 -0.16 37.00 1.57
N THR A 140 -0.96 38.02 1.75
CA THR A 140 -0.52 39.40 1.69
C THR A 140 -0.30 39.90 3.10
N LEU A 141 0.85 40.55 3.34
CA LEU A 141 1.18 41.20 4.60
C LEU A 141 1.20 42.71 4.43
N VAL A 142 0.35 43.42 5.19
CA VAL A 142 0.23 44.86 5.21
C VAL A 142 0.72 45.40 6.54
N ARG A 143 1.67 46.36 6.53
CA ARG A 143 2.22 46.93 7.75
C ARG A 143 1.29 47.98 8.35
N CYS A 144 0.99 47.82 9.62
CA CYS A 144 0.09 48.71 10.35
C CYS A 144 0.77 49.55 11.43
N GLU A 145 1.98 49.17 11.90
CA GLU A 145 2.81 50.01 12.76
C GLU A 145 3.99 50.60 12.00
N TYR A 146 4.04 51.92 11.92
CA TYR A 146 4.99 52.63 11.08
C TYR A 146 6.25 53.02 11.86
N SER A 147 7.21 52.11 11.97
CA SER A 147 8.55 52.39 12.48
C SER A 147 9.60 51.72 11.59
N ALA A 148 10.43 52.50 10.91
CA ALA A 148 11.63 51.99 10.24
C ALA A 148 12.66 51.65 11.31
N ASN A 149 13.00 50.36 11.51
CA ASN A 149 13.89 49.97 12.62
C ASN A 149 14.93 48.92 12.24
N GLY A 150 14.99 48.46 10.98
CA GLY A 150 15.95 47.49 10.51
C GLY A 150 15.83 46.12 11.15
N THR A 151 14.72 45.83 11.83
CA THR A 151 14.43 44.56 12.47
C THR A 151 13.01 44.09 12.08
N TRP A 152 12.86 42.78 11.99
CA TRP A 152 11.56 42.19 11.72
C TRP A 152 10.75 42.01 13.00
N ASP A 153 9.49 42.42 12.97
CA ASP A 153 8.51 42.17 14.02
C ASP A 153 7.15 41.85 13.38
N ALA A 154 6.74 40.59 13.45
CA ALA A 154 5.50 40.11 12.84
C ALA A 154 4.24 40.78 13.42
N SER A 155 4.28 41.26 14.69
CA SER A 155 3.15 41.96 15.31
C SER A 155 2.82 43.32 14.67
N GLN A 156 3.71 43.86 13.84
CA GLN A 156 3.49 45.09 13.09
C GLN A 156 2.76 44.87 11.75
N TRP A 157 2.34 43.66 11.44
CA TRP A 157 1.77 43.30 10.14
C TRP A 157 0.41 42.66 10.28
N LEU A 158 -0.53 43.11 9.45
CA LEU A 158 -1.82 42.44 9.24
C LEU A 158 -1.69 41.44 8.13
N THR A 159 -2.38 40.31 8.28
CA THR A 159 -2.42 39.25 7.30
C THR A 159 -3.71 39.29 6.49
N PHE A 160 -3.59 39.29 5.18
CA PHE A 160 -4.69 39.24 4.23
C PHE A 160 -4.61 37.93 3.41
N PRO A 161 -5.74 37.46 2.84
CA PRO A 161 -5.77 36.26 2.00
C PRO A 161 -4.81 36.34 0.80
N LYS A 162 -4.48 35.19 0.25
CA LYS A 162 -3.78 35.05 -1.04
C LYS A 162 -4.52 35.80 -2.14
N ASP A 163 -3.77 36.50 -2.99
CA ASP A 163 -4.31 37.33 -4.09
C ASP A 163 -5.18 38.51 -3.61
N ASP A 164 -5.05 38.93 -2.37
CA ASP A 164 -5.62 40.20 -1.89
C ASP A 164 -4.57 41.28 -1.99
N TRP A 165 -4.79 42.27 -2.84
CA TRP A 165 -3.99 43.47 -3.02
C TRP A 165 -4.84 44.71 -2.95
N SER A 166 -5.94 44.64 -2.18
CA SER A 166 -6.91 45.75 -2.06
C SER A 166 -6.36 46.98 -1.36
N ASP A 167 -5.31 46.80 -0.53
CA ASP A 167 -4.64 47.92 0.19
C ASP A 167 -3.42 48.48 -0.58
N LEU A 168 -2.99 47.83 -1.63
CA LEU A 168 -1.81 48.22 -2.40
C LEU A 168 -1.96 49.61 -3.04
N GLY A 169 -0.99 50.47 -2.80
CA GLY A 169 -1.07 51.88 -3.19
C GLY A 169 -1.56 52.81 -2.06
N HIS A 170 -1.82 52.27 -0.88
CA HIS A 170 -2.30 53.00 0.29
C HIS A 170 -1.47 52.68 1.52
N ILE A 171 -1.50 53.53 2.51
CA ILE A 171 -0.89 53.25 3.81
C ILE A 171 -2.00 52.93 4.79
N ALA A 172 -1.99 51.72 5.39
CA ALA A 172 -3.00 51.29 6.34
C ALA A 172 -3.19 52.27 7.50
N ALA A 173 -4.42 52.55 7.89
CA ALA A 173 -4.72 53.63 8.84
C ALA A 173 -4.49 53.22 10.31
N SER A 174 -4.48 51.96 10.67
CA SER A 174 -4.29 51.41 12.03
C SER A 174 -4.04 49.91 12.01
N CYS A 175 -3.54 49.33 13.11
CA CYS A 175 -3.47 47.91 13.36
C CYS A 175 -4.78 47.33 13.88
N ASP A 176 -5.85 48.04 13.81
CA ASP A 176 -7.15 47.42 14.04
C ASP A 176 -7.39 46.43 12.91
N ALA A 177 -7.49 45.16 13.25
CA ALA A 177 -7.77 44.13 12.25
C ALA A 177 -8.98 44.58 11.41
N PRO A 178 -8.96 44.35 10.06
CA PRO A 178 -10.17 44.55 9.26
C PRO A 178 -11.33 43.84 9.97
N GLU A 179 -12.49 44.50 10.03
CA GLU A 179 -13.69 43.82 10.53
C GLU A 179 -13.80 42.50 9.81
N ALA A 180 -13.76 41.37 10.56
CA ALA A 180 -13.84 40.04 9.97
C ALA A 180 -14.99 40.01 8.95
N PRO A 181 -14.79 39.47 7.75
CA PRO A 181 -15.88 39.40 6.77
C PRO A 181 -17.12 38.88 7.47
N GLU A 182 -18.26 39.57 7.29
CA GLU A 182 -19.52 39.08 7.85
C GLU A 182 -19.71 37.62 7.41
N ALA A 183 -19.95 36.72 8.38
CA ALA A 183 -20.16 35.32 8.10
C ALA A 183 -21.22 35.19 6.98
N PRO A 184 -20.95 34.40 5.93
CA PRO A 184 -21.98 34.14 4.92
C PRO A 184 -23.26 33.64 5.60
N VAL A 185 -24.41 34.04 5.11
CA VAL A 185 -25.68 33.58 5.66
C VAL A 185 -25.99 32.20 5.14
N GLY A 186 -26.28 31.23 6.04
CA GLY A 186 -26.65 29.86 5.70
C GLY A 186 -27.83 29.37 6.53
N GLU A 187 -28.38 28.24 6.16
CA GLU A 187 -29.41 27.52 6.94
C GLU A 187 -28.71 26.72 8.06
N GLU A 188 -29.27 26.75 9.29
CA GLU A 188 -28.72 25.92 10.37
C GLU A 188 -29.00 24.45 10.09
N ALA A 189 -27.99 23.61 10.15
CA ALA A 189 -28.08 22.16 9.99
C ALA A 189 -27.14 21.44 10.96
N THR A 190 -27.45 20.19 11.32
CA THR A 190 -26.54 19.29 12.02
C THR A 190 -25.66 18.54 11.00
N ILE A 191 -24.53 18.01 11.45
CA ILE A 191 -23.67 17.18 10.61
C ILE A 191 -24.45 15.99 10.07
N ALA A 192 -25.20 15.28 10.94
CA ALA A 192 -26.01 14.12 10.54
C ALA A 192 -27.08 14.43 9.47
N GLN A 193 -27.63 15.64 9.48
CA GLN A 193 -28.57 16.06 8.42
C GLN A 193 -27.87 16.24 7.08
N LEU A 194 -26.62 16.70 7.09
CA LEU A 194 -25.84 16.90 5.87
C LEU A 194 -25.27 15.60 5.32
N GLN A 195 -24.83 14.71 6.18
CA GLN A 195 -24.36 13.37 5.81
C GLN A 195 -25.51 12.54 5.22
N GLY A 196 -26.66 12.48 5.90
CA GLY A 196 -27.75 11.61 5.50
C GLY A 196 -27.50 10.15 5.91
N GLU A 197 -28.40 9.24 5.49
CA GLU A 197 -28.30 7.79 5.81
C GLU A 197 -27.70 6.96 4.67
N GLY A 198 -27.26 7.59 3.59
CA GLY A 198 -26.70 6.93 2.42
C GLY A 198 -25.35 7.52 2.04
N GLN A 199 -24.71 6.91 1.07
CA GLN A 199 -23.36 7.24 0.60
C GLN A 199 -23.18 8.70 0.12
N TRP A 200 -24.26 9.44 -0.09
CA TRP A 200 -24.23 10.84 -0.53
C TRP A 200 -25.16 11.68 0.30
N SER A 201 -24.74 12.93 0.48
CA SER A 201 -25.58 13.93 1.13
C SER A 201 -26.96 14.06 0.46
N PRO A 202 -28.04 14.18 1.22
CA PRO A 202 -29.37 14.40 0.66
C PRO A 202 -29.51 15.75 -0.08
N TYR A 203 -28.52 16.62 0.01
CA TYR A 203 -28.47 17.93 -0.66
C TYR A 203 -27.68 17.92 -1.97
N THR A 204 -27.20 16.77 -2.41
CA THR A 204 -26.47 16.55 -3.67
C THR A 204 -27.18 15.51 -4.52
N ASP A 205 -26.92 15.48 -5.82
CA ASP A 205 -27.43 14.48 -6.74
C ASP A 205 -26.39 14.16 -7.83
N PRO A 206 -25.33 13.38 -7.48
CA PRO A 206 -24.29 13.01 -8.44
C PRO A 206 -24.80 12.29 -9.69
N ALA A 207 -25.95 11.59 -9.58
CA ALA A 207 -26.57 10.94 -10.73
C ALA A 207 -27.05 11.95 -11.79
N ASN A 208 -27.36 13.17 -11.39
CA ASN A 208 -27.71 14.29 -12.27
C ASN A 208 -26.58 15.34 -12.38
N TYR A 209 -25.34 15.00 -11.99
CA TYR A 209 -24.17 15.88 -12.00
C TYR A 209 -24.26 17.09 -11.06
N GLN A 210 -25.05 16.96 -9.99
CA GLN A 210 -25.15 17.97 -8.93
C GLN A 210 -24.30 17.52 -7.74
N PHE A 211 -23.00 17.83 -7.77
CA PHE A 211 -22.04 17.46 -6.73
C PHE A 211 -21.93 18.48 -5.59
N GLU A 212 -22.63 19.61 -5.67
CA GLU A 212 -22.64 20.68 -4.68
C GLU A 212 -24.08 21.07 -4.37
N SER A 213 -24.39 21.34 -3.09
CA SER A 213 -25.72 21.82 -2.68
C SER A 213 -26.06 23.17 -3.28
N GLU A 214 -27.35 23.44 -3.51
CA GLU A 214 -27.82 24.80 -3.88
C GLU A 214 -27.70 25.75 -2.68
N GLU A 215 -28.05 25.27 -1.48
CA GLU A 215 -28.07 25.99 -0.22
C GLU A 215 -26.65 26.06 0.41
N THR A 216 -26.44 27.11 1.20
CA THR A 216 -25.31 27.27 2.12
C THR A 216 -25.79 26.93 3.53
N PHE A 217 -25.00 26.22 4.30
CA PHE A 217 -25.33 25.76 5.64
C PHE A 217 -24.43 26.38 6.69
N VAL A 218 -24.94 26.55 7.90
CA VAL A 218 -24.19 26.85 9.12
C VAL A 218 -24.22 25.63 10.02
N VAL A 219 -23.04 25.04 10.25
CA VAL A 219 -22.87 23.76 10.97
C VAL A 219 -21.92 23.98 12.14
N LYS A 220 -22.23 23.41 13.29
CA LYS A 220 -21.37 23.47 14.47
C LYS A 220 -20.78 22.09 14.75
N GLY A 221 -19.56 22.09 15.28
CA GLY A 221 -18.89 20.88 15.71
C GLY A 221 -17.60 21.19 16.44
N VAL A 222 -16.99 20.14 17.00
CA VAL A 222 -15.68 20.20 17.66
C VAL A 222 -14.63 19.57 16.73
N ILE A 223 -13.50 20.23 16.54
CA ILE A 223 -12.43 19.75 15.68
C ILE A 223 -11.75 18.54 16.31
N THR A 224 -11.76 17.42 15.59
CA THR A 224 -11.14 16.14 16.00
C THR A 224 -9.78 15.89 15.35
N HIS A 225 -9.54 16.47 14.15
CA HIS A 225 -8.25 16.36 13.45
C HIS A 225 -8.03 17.57 12.53
N VAL A 226 -6.79 18.02 12.42
CA VAL A 226 -6.40 19.08 11.47
C VAL A 226 -5.53 18.46 10.39
N GLN A 227 -6.00 18.53 9.15
CA GLN A 227 -5.32 18.01 7.97
C GLN A 227 -4.63 19.15 7.21
N ASN A 228 -3.32 19.04 7.06
CA ASN A 228 -2.52 19.98 6.28
C ASN A 228 -1.37 19.22 5.60
N THR A 229 -1.72 18.34 4.67
CA THR A 229 -0.78 17.40 4.05
C THR A 229 -0.92 17.41 2.54
N LYS A 230 0.16 17.19 1.83
CA LYS A 230 0.10 16.94 0.39
C LYS A 230 -0.56 15.59 0.11
N LEU A 231 -1.58 15.63 -0.74
CA LEU A 231 -2.15 14.47 -1.40
C LEU A 231 -1.96 14.67 -2.91
N ASP A 232 -1.22 13.79 -3.58
CA ASP A 232 -1.05 13.79 -5.05
C ASP A 232 -0.59 15.11 -5.69
N ASN A 233 0.31 15.85 -5.15
CA ASN A 233 0.71 17.20 -5.58
C ASN A 233 -0.27 18.33 -5.23
N ASP A 234 -1.45 18.05 -4.72
CA ASP A 234 -2.37 19.03 -4.18
C ASP A 234 -2.30 19.04 -2.65
N LEU A 235 -2.34 20.22 -2.07
CA LEU A 235 -2.37 20.37 -0.62
C LEU A 235 -3.81 20.22 -0.16
N LEU A 236 -4.14 19.08 0.47
CA LEU A 236 -5.41 18.97 1.18
C LEU A 236 -5.30 19.74 2.49
N THR A 237 -6.01 20.86 2.56
CA THR A 237 -6.05 21.71 3.74
C THR A 237 -7.45 21.75 4.29
N GLY A 238 -7.60 21.34 5.54
CA GLY A 238 -8.90 21.29 6.18
C GLY A 238 -8.83 20.66 7.56
N PHE A 239 -9.98 20.33 8.09
CA PHE A 239 -10.09 19.64 9.37
C PHE A 239 -11.31 18.73 9.42
N PHE A 240 -11.25 17.73 10.26
CA PHE A 240 -12.40 16.93 10.63
C PHE A 240 -13.06 17.55 11.86
N MET A 241 -14.38 17.61 11.87
CA MET A 241 -15.14 18.02 13.05
C MET A 241 -16.29 17.06 13.30
N GLN A 242 -16.71 16.98 14.56
CA GLN A 242 -17.77 16.08 15.01
C GLN A 242 -18.75 16.81 15.94
N ASP A 243 -20.02 16.47 15.84
CA ASP A 243 -21.04 16.93 16.78
C ASP A 243 -20.86 16.23 18.14
N PRO A 244 -20.60 16.96 19.24
CA PRO A 244 -20.45 16.34 20.57
C PRO A 244 -21.74 15.72 21.11
N ALA A 245 -22.90 16.15 20.62
CA ALA A 245 -24.19 15.61 20.98
C ALA A 245 -24.65 14.46 20.06
N ALA A 246 -23.71 13.73 19.48
CA ALA A 246 -23.95 12.69 18.50
C ALA A 246 -25.07 11.72 18.88
N ASP A 247 -26.06 11.60 18.04
CA ASP A 247 -27.08 10.55 18.13
C ASP A 247 -26.56 9.28 17.45
N THR A 248 -25.92 8.41 18.22
CA THR A 248 -25.37 7.13 17.71
C THR A 248 -26.47 6.12 17.33
N SER A 249 -27.75 6.44 17.54
CA SER A 249 -28.88 5.63 17.06
C SER A 249 -29.26 5.93 15.60
N SER A 250 -28.72 6.99 15.01
CA SER A 250 -28.90 7.36 13.60
C SER A 250 -27.98 6.55 12.70
N ASN A 251 -28.42 6.21 11.50
CA ASN A 251 -27.58 5.66 10.45
C ASN A 251 -26.73 6.72 9.73
N ALA A 252 -26.90 8.00 10.08
CA ALA A 252 -26.11 9.10 9.53
C ALA A 252 -24.86 9.36 10.38
N SER A 253 -23.75 9.70 9.74
CA SER A 253 -22.53 10.09 10.45
C SER A 253 -22.71 11.42 11.20
N ASN A 254 -22.04 11.54 12.34
CA ASN A 254 -21.94 12.76 13.14
C ASN A 254 -20.58 13.49 12.94
N GLY A 255 -19.76 13.04 12.02
CA GLY A 255 -18.49 13.61 11.62
C GLY A 255 -18.54 14.16 10.19
N ILE A 256 -17.70 15.13 9.86
CA ILE A 256 -17.59 15.67 8.51
C ILE A 256 -16.21 16.32 8.30
N PHE A 257 -15.67 16.21 7.08
CA PHE A 257 -14.51 16.95 6.67
C PHE A 257 -14.87 18.37 6.22
N VAL A 258 -14.04 19.34 6.58
CA VAL A 258 -14.19 20.74 6.21
C VAL A 258 -12.97 21.21 5.42
N ASN A 259 -13.17 21.55 4.17
CA ASN A 259 -12.14 22.15 3.33
C ASN A 259 -12.04 23.65 3.67
N ALA A 260 -11.02 24.03 4.40
CA ALA A 260 -10.86 25.38 4.92
C ALA A 260 -9.39 25.72 5.22
N ASN A 261 -9.09 27.00 5.43
CA ASN A 261 -7.81 27.45 5.98
C ASN A 261 -7.69 27.04 7.44
N VAL A 262 -6.60 26.36 7.80
CA VAL A 262 -6.36 25.79 9.14
C VAL A 262 -5.42 26.61 10.02
N SER A 263 -4.98 27.79 9.57
CA SER A 263 -3.96 28.58 10.28
C SER A 263 -4.37 29.03 11.69
N ASN A 264 -5.67 29.12 11.95
CA ASN A 264 -6.23 29.67 13.19
C ASN A 264 -7.10 28.66 13.96
N VAL A 265 -7.03 27.38 13.64
CA VAL A 265 -7.80 26.32 14.28
C VAL A 265 -6.88 25.25 14.84
N LYS A 266 -7.36 24.54 15.87
CA LYS A 266 -6.67 23.39 16.48
C LYS A 266 -7.68 22.35 16.93
N VAL A 267 -7.20 21.14 17.13
CA VAL A 267 -7.99 20.06 17.73
C VAL A 267 -8.55 20.50 19.08
N GLY A 268 -9.82 20.23 19.32
CA GLY A 268 -10.56 20.64 20.51
C GLY A 268 -11.27 22.00 20.41
N ASP A 269 -11.09 22.78 19.36
CA ASP A 269 -11.86 24.00 19.16
C ASP A 269 -13.30 23.66 18.76
N GLU A 270 -14.28 24.31 19.39
CA GLU A 270 -15.66 24.38 18.90
C GLU A 270 -15.73 25.45 17.81
N VAL A 271 -16.28 25.09 16.66
CA VAL A 271 -16.38 25.97 15.49
C VAL A 271 -17.79 26.03 14.93
N ALA A 272 -18.13 27.17 14.30
CA ALA A 272 -19.25 27.30 13.38
C ALA A 272 -18.69 27.42 11.96
N VAL A 273 -19.12 26.53 11.10
CA VAL A 273 -18.67 26.45 9.71
C VAL A 273 -19.81 26.86 8.79
N THR A 274 -19.55 27.84 7.91
CA THR A 274 -20.52 28.26 6.89
C THR A 274 -20.00 27.86 5.52
N ALA A 275 -20.67 26.93 4.85
CA ALA A 275 -20.28 26.42 3.55
C ALA A 275 -21.43 25.71 2.84
N LYS A 276 -21.24 25.38 1.59
CA LYS A 276 -22.04 24.41 0.86
C LYS A 276 -21.53 22.99 1.15
N VAL A 277 -22.42 22.01 1.03
CA VAL A 277 -22.05 20.60 1.01
C VAL A 277 -21.56 20.24 -0.37
N GLN A 278 -20.50 19.46 -0.46
CA GLN A 278 -19.94 18.95 -1.70
C GLN A 278 -19.68 17.44 -1.59
N GLU A 279 -20.02 16.72 -2.66
CA GLU A 279 -19.56 15.35 -2.90
C GLU A 279 -18.26 15.38 -3.71
N TYR A 280 -17.16 15.10 -3.06
CA TYR A 280 -15.85 15.02 -3.71
C TYR A 280 -15.47 13.55 -3.89
N TYR A 281 -15.75 12.98 -5.08
CA TYR A 281 -15.57 11.56 -5.37
C TYR A 281 -16.25 10.63 -4.34
N SER A 282 -17.50 10.91 -4.00
CA SER A 282 -18.29 10.22 -2.98
C SER A 282 -17.81 10.44 -1.53
N TRP A 283 -17.08 11.50 -1.28
CA TRP A 283 -16.76 11.97 0.06
C TRP A 283 -17.55 13.22 0.39
N THR A 284 -18.42 13.12 1.37
CA THR A 284 -19.23 14.25 1.84
C THR A 284 -18.36 15.24 2.63
N GLN A 285 -18.26 16.48 2.14
CA GLN A 285 -17.45 17.51 2.80
C GLN A 285 -18.16 18.88 2.80
N LEU A 286 -17.70 19.80 3.66
CA LEU A 286 -18.07 21.21 3.66
C LEU A 286 -17.03 22.05 2.94
N GLY A 287 -17.48 22.82 1.94
CA GLY A 287 -16.61 23.68 1.13
C GLY A 287 -15.79 22.89 0.11
N SER A 288 -15.01 23.61 -0.67
CA SER A 288 -14.15 23.07 -1.71
C SER A 288 -12.85 23.87 -1.82
N THR A 289 -11.85 23.35 -2.55
CA THR A 289 -10.61 24.10 -2.82
C THR A 289 -10.85 25.44 -3.51
N SER A 290 -11.88 25.52 -4.36
CA SER A 290 -12.25 26.78 -5.06
C SER A 290 -13.17 27.69 -4.26
N ALA A 291 -13.85 27.15 -3.24
CA ALA A 291 -14.74 27.86 -2.34
C ALA A 291 -14.59 27.31 -0.92
N PRO A 292 -13.48 27.61 -0.24
CA PRO A 292 -13.20 27.11 1.11
C PRO A 292 -14.28 27.58 2.09
N ALA A 293 -14.55 26.74 3.09
CA ALA A 293 -15.52 27.05 4.12
C ALA A 293 -15.10 28.27 4.95
N PHE A 294 -16.06 29.09 5.33
CA PHE A 294 -15.87 30.13 6.34
C PHE A 294 -15.96 29.50 7.74
N VAL A 295 -14.96 29.75 8.58
CA VAL A 295 -14.83 29.14 9.92
C VAL A 295 -14.77 30.22 10.99
N GLU A 296 -15.67 30.13 11.96
CA GLU A 296 -15.66 30.93 13.18
C GLU A 296 -15.33 30.03 14.38
N VAL A 297 -14.27 30.36 15.12
CA VAL A 297 -13.90 29.65 16.36
C VAL A 297 -14.76 30.21 17.50
N LEU A 298 -15.56 29.36 18.11
CA LEU A 298 -16.48 29.74 19.20
C LEU A 298 -15.82 29.65 20.58
N GLY A 299 -14.81 28.80 20.71
CA GLY A 299 -14.05 28.59 21.94
C GLY A 299 -13.53 27.17 22.06
N GLU A 300 -13.23 26.73 23.28
CA GLU A 300 -12.86 25.34 23.59
C GLU A 300 -14.13 24.49 23.66
N GLY A 301 -14.18 23.42 22.83
CA GLY A 301 -15.30 22.50 22.73
C GLY A 301 -15.28 21.41 23.81
N GLU A 302 -16.32 20.58 23.81
CA GLU A 302 -16.36 19.36 24.62
C GLU A 302 -15.35 18.33 24.09
N ASN A 303 -14.80 17.50 25.00
CA ASN A 303 -13.90 16.42 24.58
C ASN A 303 -14.67 15.34 23.82
N ILE A 304 -14.22 15.00 22.62
CA ILE A 304 -14.78 13.92 21.81
C ILE A 304 -13.97 12.65 22.08
N GLU A 305 -14.65 11.64 22.61
CA GLU A 305 -14.04 10.30 22.78
C GLU A 305 -14.20 9.48 21.50
N PRO A 306 -13.22 8.66 21.13
CA PRO A 306 -13.31 7.81 19.95
C PRO A 306 -14.48 6.81 20.06
N THR A 307 -15.32 6.75 19.03
CA THR A 307 -16.44 5.79 18.94
C THR A 307 -15.97 4.49 18.30
N THR A 308 -16.18 3.34 18.93
CA THR A 308 -15.84 2.04 18.34
C THR A 308 -16.71 1.76 17.12
N ILE A 309 -16.10 1.42 15.99
CA ILE A 309 -16.81 0.98 14.79
C ILE A 309 -17.43 -0.39 15.06
N THR A 310 -18.73 -0.49 14.88
CA THR A 310 -19.50 -1.72 15.10
C THR A 310 -20.47 -1.93 13.95
N ALA A 311 -20.42 -3.10 13.31
CA ALA A 311 -21.40 -3.50 12.32
C ALA A 311 -22.75 -3.79 12.96
N LEU A 312 -23.84 -3.37 12.32
CA LEU A 312 -25.20 -3.65 12.75
C LEU A 312 -25.77 -4.78 11.88
N GLU A 313 -26.68 -5.58 12.47
CA GLU A 313 -27.43 -6.61 11.71
C GLU A 313 -28.25 -6.05 10.54
N SER A 314 -28.51 -4.74 10.55
CA SER A 314 -29.24 -4.04 9.49
C SER A 314 -28.33 -3.59 8.33
N ASP A 315 -27.03 -3.63 8.49
CA ASP A 315 -26.10 -3.19 7.44
C ASP A 315 -26.08 -4.22 6.30
N GLU A 316 -26.23 -3.74 5.09
CA GLU A 316 -26.22 -4.60 3.91
C GLU A 316 -24.81 -5.14 3.62
N ASN A 317 -23.78 -4.36 4.03
CA ASN A 317 -22.37 -4.65 3.82
C ASN A 317 -21.51 -3.82 4.78
N PHE A 318 -20.21 -4.04 4.80
CA PHE A 318 -19.29 -3.34 5.70
C PHE A 318 -19.01 -1.89 5.27
N GLU A 319 -19.06 -1.59 3.97
CA GLU A 319 -18.98 -0.22 3.45
C GLU A 319 -20.10 0.66 4.07
N GLN A 320 -21.32 0.12 4.20
CA GLN A 320 -22.43 0.82 4.87
C GLN A 320 -22.17 1.00 6.38
N THR A 321 -21.48 0.04 7.02
CA THR A 321 -21.01 0.24 8.39
C THR A 321 -20.06 1.43 8.47
N LEU A 322 -19.06 1.51 7.61
CA LEU A 322 -18.05 2.57 7.62
C LEU A 322 -18.66 3.95 7.30
N GLU A 323 -19.64 3.99 6.40
CA GLU A 323 -20.37 5.22 6.05
C GLU A 323 -20.96 5.93 7.28
N ARG A 324 -21.52 5.17 8.25
CA ARG A 324 -22.04 5.74 9.49
C ARG A 324 -21.00 6.45 10.35
N TYR A 325 -19.72 6.23 10.09
CA TYR A 325 -18.61 6.80 10.85
C TYR A 325 -17.76 7.74 10.01
N GLU A 326 -18.14 8.02 8.74
CA GLU A 326 -17.40 8.93 7.88
C GLU A 326 -17.14 10.27 8.58
N GLY A 327 -15.91 10.74 8.59
CA GLY A 327 -15.52 11.99 9.23
C GLY A 327 -15.41 11.97 10.75
N MET A 328 -15.80 10.89 11.43
CA MET A 328 -15.79 10.78 12.89
C MET A 328 -14.41 10.37 13.43
N LEU A 329 -14.17 10.74 14.68
CA LEU A 329 -13.11 10.17 15.51
C LEU A 329 -13.55 8.78 15.99
N VAL A 330 -12.84 7.75 15.54
CA VAL A 330 -13.24 6.36 15.76
C VAL A 330 -12.14 5.54 16.43
N ARG A 331 -12.55 4.39 16.93
CA ARG A 331 -11.69 3.29 17.37
C ARG A 331 -12.00 2.04 16.57
N VAL A 332 -10.95 1.40 16.09
CA VAL A 332 -10.97 0.07 15.46
C VAL A 332 -10.23 -0.88 16.39
N ASN A 333 -10.90 -1.84 16.97
CA ASN A 333 -10.36 -2.75 17.97
C ASN A 333 -10.96 -4.17 17.82
N ALA A 334 -10.77 -5.03 18.82
CA ALA A 334 -11.28 -6.41 18.80
C ALA A 334 -12.79 -6.50 18.50
N GLU A 335 -13.62 -5.53 18.97
CA GLU A 335 -15.06 -5.52 18.71
C GLU A 335 -15.40 -5.23 17.24
N THR A 336 -14.51 -4.59 16.50
CA THR A 336 -14.69 -4.30 15.07
C THR A 336 -14.41 -5.52 14.21
N ASP A 337 -13.77 -6.57 14.75
CA ASP A 337 -13.44 -7.84 14.07
C ASP A 337 -12.65 -7.64 12.77
N MET A 338 -11.54 -6.91 12.87
CA MET A 338 -10.69 -6.59 11.73
C MET A 338 -9.40 -7.41 11.75
N HIS A 339 -9.06 -7.97 10.60
CA HIS A 339 -7.84 -8.74 10.36
C HIS A 339 -6.89 -7.98 9.43
N VAL A 340 -5.61 -8.04 9.67
CA VAL A 340 -4.61 -7.48 8.76
C VAL A 340 -4.65 -8.28 7.46
N ALA A 341 -4.98 -7.63 6.35
CA ALA A 341 -5.00 -8.22 5.01
C ALA A 341 -3.72 -7.88 4.21
N ARG A 342 -3.09 -6.75 4.53
CA ARG A 342 -1.79 -6.35 3.99
C ARG A 342 -1.04 -5.53 5.03
N THR A 343 0.18 -5.92 5.33
CA THR A 343 0.98 -5.31 6.41
C THR A 343 1.58 -3.97 6.03
N PHE A 344 1.94 -3.78 4.75
CA PHE A 344 2.60 -2.59 4.26
C PHE A 344 2.30 -2.36 2.78
N GLY A 345 2.08 -1.11 2.42
CA GLY A 345 2.02 -0.63 1.05
C GLY A 345 2.49 0.82 0.99
N PHE A 346 3.12 1.20 -0.10
CA PHE A 346 3.62 2.55 -0.32
C PHE A 346 2.83 3.23 -1.45
N ASP A 347 2.21 4.36 -1.13
CA ASP A 347 1.55 5.21 -2.10
C ASP A 347 2.55 6.27 -2.60
N TYR A 348 3.10 6.05 -3.78
CA TYR A 348 4.08 6.94 -4.39
C TYR A 348 3.55 8.35 -4.68
N SER A 349 2.26 8.46 -4.95
CA SER A 349 1.66 9.75 -5.27
C SER A 349 1.52 10.61 -4.04
N ALA A 350 1.16 10.01 -2.92
CA ALA A 350 0.92 10.70 -1.66
C ALA A 350 2.09 10.59 -0.67
N TYR A 351 3.13 9.83 -0.99
CA TYR A 351 4.26 9.54 -0.09
C TYR A 351 3.81 9.05 1.28
N ARG A 352 2.84 8.13 1.30
CA ARG A 352 2.28 7.57 2.52
C ARG A 352 2.45 6.06 2.56
N ASN A 353 2.77 5.56 3.75
CA ASN A 353 2.77 4.14 4.03
C ASN A 353 1.42 3.73 4.59
N ASN A 354 0.84 2.65 4.09
CA ASN A 354 -0.46 2.17 4.52
C ASN A 354 -0.46 0.68 4.81
N MET A 355 -1.40 0.26 5.64
CA MET A 355 -1.79 -1.11 5.92
C MET A 355 -3.24 -1.28 5.48
N VAL A 356 -3.68 -2.50 5.14
CA VAL A 356 -5.08 -2.82 4.86
C VAL A 356 -5.59 -3.80 5.89
N LEU A 357 -6.74 -3.49 6.46
CA LEU A 357 -7.54 -4.36 7.30
C LEU A 357 -8.74 -4.89 6.50
N ALA A 358 -9.15 -6.14 6.78
CA ALA A 358 -10.35 -6.73 6.25
C ALA A 358 -11.27 -7.20 7.39
N HIS A 359 -12.57 -6.94 7.28
CA HIS A 359 -13.56 -7.29 8.28
C HIS A 359 -13.83 -8.80 8.31
N GLN A 360 -13.90 -9.41 9.50
CA GLN A 360 -14.19 -10.83 9.81
C GLN A 360 -13.10 -11.84 9.44
N SER A 361 -12.36 -11.65 8.39
CA SER A 361 -11.29 -12.56 7.98
C SER A 361 -10.38 -11.90 6.95
N VAL A 362 -9.20 -12.47 6.70
CA VAL A 362 -8.36 -12.09 5.55
C VAL A 362 -9.12 -12.27 4.23
N ASN A 363 -8.72 -11.54 3.22
CA ASN A 363 -9.25 -11.66 1.87
C ASN A 363 -8.57 -12.82 1.14
N TYR A 364 -9.34 -13.69 0.51
CA TYR A 364 -8.82 -14.71 -0.40
C TYR A 364 -9.01 -14.29 -1.85
N HIS A 365 -8.06 -14.67 -2.70
CA HIS A 365 -8.22 -14.52 -4.14
C HIS A 365 -9.51 -15.23 -4.60
N PRO A 366 -10.36 -14.58 -5.42
CA PRO A 366 -11.66 -15.16 -5.79
C PRO A 366 -11.57 -16.59 -6.36
N ASN A 367 -10.53 -16.86 -7.16
CA ASN A 367 -10.32 -18.16 -7.78
C ASN A 367 -9.60 -19.18 -6.87
N GLN A 368 -9.29 -18.84 -5.62
CA GLN A 368 -8.75 -19.83 -4.67
C GLN A 368 -9.79 -20.92 -4.36
N LEU A 369 -11.04 -20.51 -4.16
CA LEU A 369 -12.13 -21.41 -3.75
C LEU A 369 -13.24 -21.54 -4.80
N ASN A 370 -13.26 -20.69 -5.82
CA ASN A 370 -14.32 -20.65 -6.82
C ASN A 370 -13.73 -20.76 -8.23
N THR A 371 -14.36 -21.57 -9.07
CA THR A 371 -14.02 -21.61 -10.50
C THR A 371 -14.17 -20.22 -11.14
N PRO A 372 -13.23 -19.80 -11.98
CA PRO A 372 -13.29 -18.51 -12.65
C PRO A 372 -14.62 -18.30 -13.40
N LEU A 373 -15.04 -17.03 -13.54
CA LEU A 373 -16.30 -16.63 -14.21
C LEU A 373 -17.59 -17.10 -13.54
N THR A 374 -17.54 -17.77 -12.40
CA THR A 374 -18.74 -18.16 -11.64
C THR A 374 -19.28 -17.01 -10.79
N ALA A 375 -20.54 -17.14 -10.37
CA ALA A 375 -21.13 -16.18 -9.44
C ALA A 375 -20.36 -16.15 -8.10
N GLY A 376 -19.88 -17.31 -7.63
CA GLY A 376 -19.09 -17.40 -6.40
C GLY A 376 -17.78 -16.61 -6.46
N ALA A 377 -17.06 -16.65 -7.59
CA ALA A 377 -15.85 -15.84 -7.78
C ALA A 377 -16.18 -14.33 -7.77
N ALA A 378 -17.24 -13.92 -8.45
CA ALA A 378 -17.68 -12.53 -8.48
C ALA A 378 -18.17 -12.04 -7.10
N GLU A 379 -18.86 -12.86 -6.33
CA GLU A 379 -19.29 -12.57 -4.98
C GLU A 379 -18.11 -12.43 -4.02
N GLN A 380 -17.08 -13.28 -4.15
CA GLN A 380 -15.86 -13.20 -3.36
C GLN A 380 -15.07 -11.92 -3.66
N ASP A 381 -14.93 -11.55 -4.95
CA ASP A 381 -14.27 -10.30 -5.37
C ASP A 381 -15.00 -9.06 -4.80
N ALA A 382 -16.32 -9.03 -4.92
CA ALA A 382 -17.14 -7.97 -4.37
C ALA A 382 -17.04 -7.89 -2.83
N SER A 383 -17.05 -9.05 -2.15
CA SER A 383 -16.90 -9.12 -0.70
C SER A 383 -15.51 -8.66 -0.24
N ASN A 384 -14.44 -9.02 -0.96
CA ASN A 384 -13.10 -8.55 -0.65
C ASN A 384 -13.01 -7.02 -0.74
N ALA A 385 -13.61 -6.43 -1.78
CA ALA A 385 -13.65 -4.98 -1.96
C ALA A 385 -14.43 -4.26 -0.86
N ASP A 386 -15.57 -4.82 -0.44
CA ASP A 386 -16.44 -4.25 0.57
C ASP A 386 -15.80 -4.22 1.98
N ARG A 387 -15.05 -5.25 2.34
CA ARG A 387 -14.56 -5.47 3.71
C ARG A 387 -13.32 -4.66 4.09
N ARG A 388 -12.76 -3.87 3.19
CA ARG A 388 -11.48 -3.18 3.38
C ARG A 388 -11.59 -1.91 4.21
N LEU A 389 -10.57 -1.69 5.04
CA LEU A 389 -10.27 -0.43 5.69
C LEU A 389 -8.78 -0.16 5.58
N PHE A 390 -8.40 0.93 4.94
CA PHE A 390 -7.00 1.35 4.89
C PHE A 390 -6.60 2.05 6.19
N VAL A 391 -5.40 1.78 6.67
CA VAL A 391 -4.81 2.42 7.84
C VAL A 391 -3.61 3.23 7.39
N GLU A 392 -3.62 4.53 7.65
CA GLU A 392 -2.62 5.47 7.14
C GLU A 392 -2.18 6.49 8.18
N SER A 393 -1.09 7.19 7.90
CA SER A 393 -0.76 8.43 8.57
C SER A 393 -1.39 9.63 7.84
N SER A 394 -1.67 10.69 8.58
CA SER A 394 -2.15 11.97 8.02
C SER A 394 -1.03 12.85 7.45
N MET A 395 0.20 12.33 7.34
CA MET A 395 1.37 13.07 6.88
C MET A 395 2.24 12.20 5.98
N ASP A 396 3.04 12.84 5.13
CA ASP A 396 4.09 12.18 4.36
C ASP A 396 5.06 11.45 5.29
N ALA A 397 5.49 10.27 4.88
CA ALA A 397 6.48 9.48 5.61
C ALA A 397 7.65 9.13 4.69
N ALA A 398 8.85 9.02 5.26
CA ALA A 398 10.01 8.51 4.55
C ALA A 398 9.83 7.02 4.24
N ASP A 399 10.58 6.50 3.27
CA ASP A 399 10.57 5.09 2.90
C ASP A 399 10.78 4.22 4.14
N GLY A 400 9.96 3.20 4.31
CA GLY A 400 10.00 2.26 5.43
C GLY A 400 9.49 2.81 6.77
N VAL A 401 9.13 4.09 6.86
CA VAL A 401 8.62 4.67 8.12
C VAL A 401 7.12 4.50 8.21
N VAL A 402 6.67 3.93 9.34
CA VAL A 402 5.24 3.85 9.71
C VAL A 402 5.04 4.76 10.93
N PRO A 403 4.58 6.01 10.75
CA PRO A 403 4.57 7.00 11.83
C PRO A 403 3.77 6.60 13.07
N TRP A 404 2.70 5.84 12.89
CA TRP A 404 1.86 5.35 13.98
C TRP A 404 2.39 4.05 14.63
N TYR A 405 3.42 3.40 14.04
CA TYR A 405 4.15 2.29 14.66
C TYR A 405 5.67 2.57 14.62
N PRO A 406 6.19 3.45 15.48
CA PRO A 406 7.57 3.93 15.37
C PRO A 406 8.64 2.86 15.54
N ASN A 407 8.36 1.77 16.24
CA ASN A 407 9.31 0.67 16.42
C ASN A 407 9.38 -0.24 15.19
N PHE A 408 8.26 -0.43 14.50
CA PHE A 408 8.20 -1.26 13.30
C PHE A 408 9.07 -0.73 12.16
N ALA A 409 9.08 0.58 11.96
CA ALA A 409 9.81 1.20 10.86
C ALA A 409 10.57 2.44 11.35
N LYS A 410 11.65 2.23 12.12
CA LYS A 410 12.54 3.32 12.51
C LYS A 410 13.55 3.58 11.41
N ASP A 411 13.58 4.81 10.92
CA ASP A 411 14.55 5.32 9.97
C ASP A 411 16.00 5.35 10.51
N ASN A 412 16.17 5.18 11.83
CA ASN A 412 17.47 5.15 12.50
C ASN A 412 18.00 3.72 12.74
N GLY A 413 17.36 2.70 12.21
CA GLY A 413 17.78 1.31 12.31
C GLY A 413 17.72 0.72 13.72
N THR A 414 16.78 1.13 14.56
CA THR A 414 16.61 0.62 15.94
C THR A 414 15.41 -0.29 16.14
N GLY A 415 14.71 -0.67 15.06
CA GLY A 415 13.70 -1.72 15.09
C GLY A 415 14.32 -3.06 15.48
N THR A 416 13.53 -3.96 16.04
CA THR A 416 13.92 -5.31 16.45
C THR A 416 13.15 -6.37 15.66
N SER A 417 13.59 -7.62 15.70
CA SER A 417 12.85 -8.73 15.08
C SER A 417 11.48 -8.98 15.74
N ASP A 418 11.22 -8.37 16.89
CA ASP A 418 9.94 -8.48 17.60
C ASP A 418 8.95 -7.36 17.24
N ASP A 419 9.39 -6.38 16.45
CA ASP A 419 8.57 -5.27 15.99
C ASP A 419 8.00 -5.58 14.59
N TYR A 420 7.00 -6.44 14.50
CA TYR A 420 6.40 -6.88 13.24
C TYR A 420 4.86 -6.87 13.28
N ILE A 421 4.26 -6.92 12.11
CA ILE A 421 2.83 -7.15 11.89
C ILE A 421 2.73 -8.23 10.81
N ARG A 422 1.82 -9.19 11.01
CA ARG A 422 1.56 -10.29 10.06
C ARG A 422 0.16 -10.18 9.47
N VAL A 423 -0.01 -10.65 8.24
CA VAL A 423 -1.33 -10.89 7.68
C VAL A 423 -2.07 -11.93 8.53
N GLY A 424 -3.34 -11.71 8.79
CA GLY A 424 -4.16 -12.51 9.70
C GLY A 424 -4.22 -11.99 11.12
N ALA A 425 -3.23 -11.20 11.57
CA ALA A 425 -3.27 -10.60 12.90
C ALA A 425 -4.54 -9.75 13.11
N GLN A 426 -5.09 -9.78 14.31
CA GLN A 426 -6.26 -9.02 14.72
C GLN A 426 -5.84 -7.84 15.60
N LEU A 427 -6.73 -6.87 15.76
CA LEU A 427 -6.50 -5.77 16.69
C LEU A 427 -6.89 -6.17 18.12
N SER A 428 -6.09 -5.72 19.10
CA SER A 428 -6.38 -5.89 20.52
C SER A 428 -7.58 -5.02 20.97
N ASP A 429 -8.00 -5.13 22.23
CA ASP A 429 -9.07 -4.30 22.82
C ASP A 429 -8.75 -2.79 22.77
N GLU A 430 -7.48 -2.40 22.85
CA GLU A 430 -7.06 -1.00 22.73
C GLU A 430 -7.11 -0.53 21.27
N GLY A 431 -6.64 -1.33 20.35
CA GLY A 431 -6.72 -1.12 18.91
C GLY A 431 -6.09 0.18 18.41
N LEU A 432 -6.61 0.66 17.29
CA LEU A 432 -6.21 1.91 16.63
C LEU A 432 -7.30 2.96 16.78
N THR A 433 -6.90 4.20 17.02
CA THR A 433 -7.81 5.36 17.05
C THR A 433 -7.39 6.39 16.03
N GLY A 434 -8.36 7.05 15.41
CA GLY A 434 -8.09 8.07 14.41
C GLY A 434 -9.37 8.62 13.81
N VAL A 435 -9.27 9.50 12.82
CA VAL A 435 -10.42 9.98 12.06
C VAL A 435 -10.61 9.14 10.81
N LEU A 436 -11.88 8.85 10.49
CA LEU A 436 -12.24 8.09 9.31
C LEU A 436 -12.49 9.03 8.13
N GLY A 437 -11.62 8.98 7.13
CA GLY A 437 -11.79 9.70 5.87
C GLY A 437 -12.08 8.77 4.71
N TYR A 438 -12.28 9.35 3.52
CA TYR A 438 -12.55 8.62 2.29
C TYR A 438 -11.73 9.21 1.13
N SER A 439 -11.05 8.38 0.38
CA SER A 439 -10.37 8.78 -0.85
C SER A 439 -10.04 7.57 -1.73
N TYR A 440 -9.97 7.77 -3.05
CA TYR A 440 -9.72 6.70 -4.01
C TYR A 440 -10.68 5.52 -3.88
N SER A 441 -11.94 5.81 -3.59
CA SER A 441 -13.02 4.83 -3.37
C SER A 441 -12.77 3.85 -2.21
N GLU A 442 -12.04 4.27 -1.19
CA GLU A 442 -11.72 3.47 0.00
C GLU A 442 -11.82 4.31 1.27
N TYR A 443 -12.33 3.70 2.35
CA TYR A 443 -12.27 4.30 3.68
C TYR A 443 -10.87 4.21 4.26
N ARG A 444 -10.45 5.27 4.96
CA ARG A 444 -9.08 5.43 5.49
C ARG A 444 -9.10 5.92 6.92
N LEU A 445 -8.49 5.13 7.81
CA LEU A 445 -8.25 5.52 9.18
C LEU A 445 -6.93 6.30 9.26
N TYR A 446 -6.99 7.59 9.53
CA TYR A 446 -5.81 8.40 9.84
C TYR A 446 -5.48 8.27 11.31
N VAL A 447 -4.48 7.48 11.64
CA VAL A 447 -4.19 7.03 13.01
C VAL A 447 -3.61 8.14 13.86
N HIS A 448 -4.12 8.29 15.08
CA HIS A 448 -3.71 9.26 16.09
C HIS A 448 -2.88 8.69 17.23
N ASN A 449 -3.15 7.45 17.66
CA ASN A 449 -2.40 6.80 18.72
C ASN A 449 -1.12 6.14 18.19
N THR A 450 -0.20 5.85 19.09
CA THR A 450 1.00 5.07 18.78
C THR A 450 0.71 3.60 19.03
N ALA A 451 0.89 2.79 18.01
CA ALA A 451 0.83 1.34 18.08
C ALA A 451 2.20 0.73 18.44
N ASP A 452 2.17 -0.45 18.96
CA ASP A 452 3.29 -1.36 19.15
C ASP A 452 2.83 -2.81 18.96
N ASN A 453 3.69 -3.78 19.23
CA ASN A 453 3.36 -5.19 19.05
C ASN A 453 2.14 -5.65 19.86
N SER A 454 1.86 -5.02 21.02
CA SER A 454 0.67 -5.34 21.83
C SER A 454 -0.65 -4.85 21.25
N THR A 455 -0.60 -3.99 20.24
CA THR A 455 -1.78 -3.53 19.49
C THR A 455 -2.38 -4.66 18.65
N PHE A 456 -1.57 -5.68 18.34
CA PHE A 456 -1.95 -6.81 17.49
C PHE A 456 -1.95 -8.11 18.31
N VAL A 457 -2.94 -8.96 18.05
CA VAL A 457 -3.08 -10.32 18.62
C VAL A 457 -3.12 -11.33 17.48
N GLU A 458 -2.91 -12.61 17.77
CA GLU A 458 -2.76 -13.66 16.75
C GLU A 458 -1.66 -13.33 15.71
N ASN A 459 -0.58 -12.74 16.23
CA ASN A 459 0.55 -12.19 15.46
C ASN A 459 1.84 -13.01 15.64
N GLU A 460 1.78 -14.19 16.26
CA GLU A 460 2.95 -14.97 16.62
C GLU A 460 3.61 -15.61 15.40
N ARG A 461 4.95 -15.66 15.45
CA ARG A 461 5.81 -16.38 14.49
C ARG A 461 6.13 -17.78 15.03
N SER A 462 5.95 -18.82 14.22
CA SER A 462 6.45 -20.17 14.53
C SER A 462 7.92 -20.29 14.13
N GLN A 463 8.74 -20.90 14.96
CA GLN A 463 10.19 -21.06 14.71
C GLN A 463 10.52 -22.20 13.73
N ALA A 464 9.59 -23.12 13.51
CA ALA A 464 9.67 -24.24 12.58
C ALA A 464 8.25 -24.69 12.21
N PRO A 465 8.08 -25.46 11.11
CA PRO A 465 6.82 -26.13 10.82
C PRO A 465 6.39 -27.05 11.97
N ASN A 466 5.09 -27.23 12.10
CA ASN A 466 4.51 -28.15 13.09
C ASN A 466 3.95 -29.39 12.39
N LEU A 467 4.82 -30.35 12.16
CA LEU A 467 4.52 -31.57 11.37
C LEU A 467 4.55 -32.82 12.25
N GLU A 468 3.76 -33.83 11.91
CA GLU A 468 3.88 -35.18 12.46
C GLU A 468 5.13 -35.86 11.92
N GLU A 469 5.71 -36.82 12.69
CA GLU A 469 6.90 -37.59 12.29
C GLU A 469 6.54 -38.56 11.14
N GLY A 470 7.42 -38.64 10.14
CA GLY A 470 7.31 -39.58 9.01
C GLY A 470 8.66 -40.15 8.58
N ASP A 471 8.65 -40.93 7.52
CA ASP A 471 9.88 -41.56 6.96
C ASP A 471 10.57 -40.63 5.95
N LEU A 472 9.86 -39.70 5.34
CA LEU A 472 10.34 -38.79 4.31
C LEU A 472 9.59 -37.45 4.35
N VAL A 473 10.33 -36.37 4.34
CA VAL A 473 9.80 -35.00 4.25
C VAL A 473 10.19 -34.40 2.91
N VAL A 474 9.20 -33.91 2.16
CA VAL A 474 9.38 -33.27 0.84
C VAL A 474 8.86 -31.82 0.93
N SER A 475 9.65 -30.86 0.48
CA SER A 475 9.27 -29.44 0.49
C SER A 475 9.48 -28.78 -0.87
N SER A 476 8.52 -27.95 -1.25
CA SER A 476 8.60 -27.02 -2.37
C SER A 476 8.85 -25.62 -1.84
N PHE A 477 9.85 -24.90 -2.38
CA PHE A 477 10.17 -23.55 -1.95
C PHE A 477 10.64 -22.67 -3.09
N ASN A 478 9.87 -21.63 -3.44
CA ASN A 478 10.30 -20.54 -4.28
C ASN A 478 11.13 -19.57 -3.44
N VAL A 479 12.41 -19.37 -3.80
CA VAL A 479 13.40 -18.63 -3.00
C VAL A 479 13.63 -17.19 -3.47
N LEU A 480 12.76 -16.67 -4.32
CA LEU A 480 12.77 -15.28 -4.80
C LEU A 480 14.08 -14.89 -5.49
N ASN A 481 14.31 -15.38 -6.72
CA ASN A 481 15.42 -14.96 -7.57
C ASN A 481 16.80 -15.01 -6.89
N PHE A 482 17.24 -16.20 -6.50
CA PHE A 482 18.57 -16.39 -5.90
C PHE A 482 19.67 -16.43 -6.96
N PHE A 483 20.45 -15.36 -7.09
CA PHE A 483 21.44 -15.12 -8.14
C PHE A 483 22.83 -14.89 -7.55
N ASN A 484 23.85 -15.60 -8.06
CA ASN A 484 25.25 -15.38 -7.67
C ASN A 484 26.15 -14.81 -8.79
N SER A 485 25.67 -14.71 -10.02
CA SER A 485 26.46 -14.22 -11.15
C SER A 485 27.03 -12.81 -10.95
N PRO A 486 26.33 -11.82 -10.33
CA PRO A 486 26.94 -10.52 -10.07
C PRO A 486 28.10 -10.55 -9.07
N PHE A 487 28.23 -11.63 -8.28
CA PHE A 487 29.16 -11.76 -7.15
C PHE A 487 30.27 -12.79 -7.39
N GLY A 488 30.46 -13.18 -8.63
CA GLY A 488 31.55 -14.07 -9.05
C GLY A 488 31.12 -15.43 -9.54
N GLY A 489 29.83 -15.73 -9.53
CA GLY A 489 29.29 -16.92 -10.20
C GLY A 489 29.30 -16.82 -11.72
N ARG A 490 28.93 -17.90 -12.39
CA ARG A 490 28.80 -17.95 -13.85
C ARG A 490 27.53 -17.19 -14.32
N ASP A 491 27.63 -16.60 -15.52
CA ASP A 491 26.50 -15.96 -16.17
C ASP A 491 25.39 -16.98 -16.54
N ASN A 492 24.12 -16.61 -16.40
CA ASN A 492 22.96 -17.37 -16.89
C ASN A 492 22.71 -17.12 -18.39
N PRO A 493 21.80 -17.89 -19.05
CA PRO A 493 21.57 -17.79 -20.51
C PRO A 493 21.16 -16.41 -20.99
N THR A 494 20.57 -15.58 -20.16
CA THR A 494 20.10 -14.24 -20.52
C THR A 494 21.08 -13.12 -20.17
N ASN A 495 22.14 -13.42 -19.41
CA ASN A 495 23.06 -12.45 -18.82
C ASN A 495 22.35 -11.33 -18.05
N SER A 496 21.28 -11.66 -17.32
CA SER A 496 20.50 -10.70 -16.53
C SER A 496 20.52 -11.07 -15.04
N ASN A 497 20.66 -10.08 -14.19
CA ASN A 497 20.43 -10.23 -12.76
C ASN A 497 18.95 -9.90 -12.44
N ARG A 498 18.30 -10.75 -11.63
CA ARG A 498 16.95 -10.50 -11.08
C ARG A 498 16.94 -10.51 -9.54
N GLY A 499 18.02 -10.94 -8.92
CA GLY A 499 18.18 -11.04 -7.47
C GLY A 499 18.87 -9.83 -6.86
N ALA A 500 19.62 -10.06 -5.79
CA ALA A 500 20.33 -9.05 -5.05
C ALA A 500 21.18 -8.11 -5.93
N GLU A 501 21.17 -6.82 -5.61
CA GLU A 501 21.97 -5.81 -6.33
C GLU A 501 23.35 -5.60 -5.69
N THR A 502 23.49 -5.92 -4.41
CA THR A 502 24.74 -5.76 -3.64
C THR A 502 25.13 -7.05 -2.97
N ILE A 503 26.44 -7.21 -2.67
CA ILE A 503 26.92 -8.39 -1.93
C ILE A 503 26.29 -8.50 -0.52
N ALA A 504 25.96 -7.38 0.11
CA ALA A 504 25.33 -7.40 1.42
C ALA A 504 23.87 -7.91 1.35
N GLU A 505 23.16 -7.58 0.29
CA GLU A 505 21.82 -8.13 0.03
C GLU A 505 21.90 -9.62 -0.32
N PHE A 506 22.89 -10.02 -1.12
CA PHE A 506 23.12 -11.43 -1.45
C PHE A 506 23.43 -12.26 -0.20
N ASP A 507 24.36 -11.80 0.64
CA ASP A 507 24.72 -12.48 1.89
C ASP A 507 23.49 -12.58 2.80
N MET A 508 22.66 -11.52 2.89
CA MET A 508 21.44 -11.52 3.67
C MET A 508 20.40 -12.50 3.10
N GLN A 509 20.19 -12.52 1.78
CA GLN A 509 19.26 -13.45 1.12
C GLN A 509 19.69 -14.90 1.38
N LEU A 510 20.98 -15.20 1.19
CA LEU A 510 21.54 -16.52 1.43
C LEU A 510 21.29 -16.99 2.88
N GLU A 511 21.61 -16.14 3.89
CA GLU A 511 21.42 -16.47 5.30
C GLU A 511 19.95 -16.70 5.64
N LYS A 512 19.02 -15.90 5.10
CA LYS A 512 17.59 -16.08 5.31
C LYS A 512 17.07 -17.38 4.71
N ILE A 513 17.43 -17.70 3.47
CA ILE A 513 17.05 -18.95 2.81
C ILE A 513 17.59 -20.15 3.59
N VAL A 514 18.88 -20.12 3.96
CA VAL A 514 19.49 -21.20 4.76
C VAL A 514 18.80 -21.38 6.09
N SER A 515 18.45 -20.27 6.77
CA SER A 515 17.68 -20.33 8.03
C SER A 515 16.33 -21.00 7.86
N ALA A 516 15.62 -20.72 6.75
CA ALA A 516 14.37 -21.39 6.43
C ALA A 516 14.57 -22.88 6.13
N LEU A 517 15.53 -23.25 5.28
CA LEU A 517 15.81 -24.65 4.92
C LEU A 517 16.23 -25.49 6.14
N VAL A 518 17.04 -24.94 7.04
CA VAL A 518 17.44 -25.63 8.28
C VAL A 518 16.24 -25.83 9.21
N ALA A 519 15.31 -24.88 9.29
CA ALA A 519 14.14 -24.99 10.16
C ALA A 519 13.08 -25.96 9.61
N ILE A 520 12.94 -26.04 8.27
CA ILE A 520 12.03 -27.00 7.60
C ILE A 520 12.56 -28.43 7.75
N ASP A 521 13.86 -28.63 7.61
CA ASP A 521 14.55 -29.91 7.75
C ASP A 521 14.03 -31.03 6.84
N ALA A 522 13.62 -30.71 5.59
CA ALA A 522 13.10 -31.71 4.65
C ALA A 522 14.21 -32.58 4.06
N ASP A 523 13.88 -33.82 3.67
CA ASP A 523 14.82 -34.75 3.03
C ASP A 523 15.03 -34.43 1.56
N ILE A 524 14.01 -33.89 0.89
CA ILE A 524 14.06 -33.49 -0.51
C ILE A 524 13.44 -32.10 -0.65
N TYR A 525 14.15 -31.16 -1.26
CA TYR A 525 13.63 -29.86 -1.64
C TYR A 525 13.52 -29.71 -3.16
N GLY A 526 12.38 -29.22 -3.63
CA GLY A 526 12.26 -28.57 -4.92
C GLY A 526 12.41 -27.08 -4.74
N LEU A 527 13.50 -26.51 -5.26
CA LEU A 527 13.82 -25.10 -5.16
C LEU A 527 13.51 -24.39 -6.48
N ILE A 528 12.76 -23.31 -6.38
CA ILE A 528 12.26 -22.54 -7.51
C ILE A 528 12.95 -21.15 -7.48
N GLU A 529 13.17 -20.55 -8.65
CA GLU A 529 13.82 -19.25 -8.83
C GLU A 529 15.32 -19.24 -8.49
N ILE A 530 15.98 -20.38 -8.61
CA ILE A 530 17.44 -20.44 -8.58
C ILE A 530 18.00 -19.97 -9.94
N GLU A 531 19.08 -19.18 -9.92
CA GLU A 531 19.74 -18.78 -11.16
C GLU A 531 20.12 -19.99 -12.01
N ASN A 532 19.78 -19.93 -13.31
CA ASN A 532 20.07 -20.99 -14.28
C ASN A 532 21.51 -20.89 -14.78
N ASN A 533 22.48 -21.13 -13.90
CA ASN A 533 23.88 -20.96 -14.20
C ASN A 533 24.76 -22.21 -13.94
N GLY A 534 24.10 -23.40 -13.99
CA GLY A 534 24.77 -24.69 -13.87
C GLY A 534 24.54 -25.42 -12.57
N PHE A 535 25.44 -26.37 -12.24
CA PHE A 535 25.34 -27.27 -11.08
C PHE A 535 26.68 -27.43 -10.36
N ASP A 536 27.76 -26.82 -10.83
CA ASP A 536 29.10 -26.88 -10.29
C ASP A 536 29.47 -25.75 -9.33
N GLU A 537 30.73 -25.66 -8.92
CA GLU A 537 31.24 -24.73 -7.89
C GLU A 537 30.91 -23.25 -8.17
N ASP A 538 30.73 -22.87 -9.43
CA ASP A 538 30.44 -21.49 -9.84
C ASP A 538 28.92 -21.20 -9.92
N SER A 539 28.04 -22.19 -9.63
CA SER A 539 26.60 -22.06 -9.75
C SER A 539 25.94 -21.57 -8.44
N ALA A 540 24.80 -20.89 -8.57
CA ALA A 540 24.01 -20.40 -7.42
C ALA A 540 23.56 -21.56 -6.52
N ILE A 541 23.08 -22.67 -7.11
CA ILE A 541 22.64 -23.83 -6.33
C ILE A 541 23.79 -24.46 -5.52
N HIS A 542 25.01 -24.48 -6.06
CA HIS A 542 26.16 -25.01 -5.34
C HIS A 542 26.50 -24.13 -4.12
N VAL A 543 26.49 -22.81 -4.29
CA VAL A 543 26.72 -21.86 -3.19
C VAL A 543 25.67 -22.03 -2.09
N LEU A 544 24.39 -22.19 -2.45
CA LEU A 544 23.32 -22.41 -1.48
C LEU A 544 23.51 -23.73 -0.72
N VAL A 545 23.80 -24.84 -1.42
CA VAL A 545 23.99 -26.16 -0.79
C VAL A 545 25.25 -26.20 0.08
N GLU A 546 26.34 -25.55 -0.32
CA GLU A 546 27.54 -25.43 0.50
C GLU A 546 27.24 -24.65 1.80
N ALA A 547 26.52 -23.53 1.70
CA ALA A 547 26.10 -22.75 2.86
C ALA A 547 25.18 -23.56 3.78
N LEU A 548 24.17 -24.23 3.24
CA LEU A 548 23.25 -25.09 4.01
C LEU A 548 24.02 -26.22 4.74
N ASN A 549 24.87 -26.97 4.04
CA ASN A 549 25.66 -28.06 4.59
C ASN A 549 26.61 -27.60 5.70
N SER A 550 27.04 -26.34 5.68
CA SER A 550 27.88 -25.77 6.75
C SER A 550 27.17 -25.70 8.13
N HIS A 551 25.85 -25.82 8.17
CA HIS A 551 25.03 -25.82 9.38
C HIS A 551 24.62 -27.24 9.83
N LEU A 552 24.99 -28.28 9.10
CA LEU A 552 24.55 -29.66 9.31
C LEU A 552 25.71 -30.58 9.63
N ASP A 553 25.42 -31.72 10.26
CA ASP A 553 26.38 -32.80 10.41
C ASP A 553 26.60 -33.49 9.04
N GLU A 554 27.82 -34.05 8.79
CA GLU A 554 28.19 -34.65 7.49
C GLU A 554 27.22 -35.75 7.02
N ALA A 555 26.54 -36.43 7.95
CA ALA A 555 25.58 -37.47 7.63
C ALA A 555 24.27 -36.92 7.02
N ASP A 556 23.96 -35.64 7.30
CA ASP A 556 22.73 -34.98 6.90
C ASP A 556 22.95 -33.98 5.75
N HIS A 557 24.15 -34.00 5.16
CA HIS A 557 24.48 -33.13 4.03
C HIS A 557 23.64 -33.41 2.81
N TYR A 558 23.18 -32.33 2.18
CA TYR A 558 22.45 -32.39 0.90
C TYR A 558 23.40 -32.55 -0.28
N GLN A 559 22.87 -33.19 -1.32
CA GLN A 559 23.45 -33.27 -2.65
C GLN A 559 22.48 -32.65 -3.67
N ILE A 560 23.05 -32.14 -4.78
CA ILE A 560 22.27 -31.58 -5.88
C ILE A 560 21.92 -32.71 -6.84
N ALA A 561 20.63 -32.88 -7.15
CA ALA A 561 20.23 -33.75 -8.26
C ALA A 561 20.63 -33.07 -9.57
N MET A 562 21.48 -33.73 -10.35
CA MET A 562 22.01 -33.20 -11.62
C MET A 562 21.49 -34.03 -12.79
N PRO A 563 21.00 -33.42 -13.88
CA PRO A 563 20.61 -34.14 -15.08
C PRO A 563 21.77 -35.00 -15.60
N SER A 564 21.49 -36.27 -15.88
CA SER A 564 22.52 -37.25 -16.26
C SER A 564 23.14 -36.99 -17.63
N ASP A 565 22.47 -36.22 -18.48
CA ASP A 565 22.88 -35.84 -19.84
C ASP A 565 23.47 -34.43 -19.94
N LEU A 566 23.50 -33.66 -18.81
CA LEU A 566 24.17 -32.38 -18.72
C LEU A 566 25.52 -32.50 -18.01
N GLU A 567 26.54 -31.75 -18.50
CA GLU A 567 27.73 -31.47 -17.73
C GLU A 567 27.44 -30.39 -16.67
N GLY A 568 28.23 -30.32 -15.59
CA GLY A 568 27.99 -29.40 -14.46
C GLY A 568 27.84 -27.93 -14.84
N GLU A 569 28.29 -27.52 -16.03
CA GLU A 569 28.13 -26.18 -16.60
C GLU A 569 26.84 -26.04 -17.45
N GLY A 570 26.00 -27.07 -17.55
CA GLY A 570 24.79 -27.08 -18.39
C GLY A 570 23.63 -26.29 -17.81
N PHE A 571 22.77 -25.79 -18.68
CA PHE A 571 21.56 -25.07 -18.33
C PHE A 571 20.32 -25.96 -18.50
N VAL A 572 19.29 -25.73 -17.67
CA VAL A 572 17.96 -26.32 -17.84
C VAL A 572 17.04 -25.27 -18.42
N GLY A 573 16.61 -25.45 -19.68
CA GLY A 573 15.83 -24.44 -20.38
C GLY A 573 16.64 -23.18 -20.74
N THR A 574 15.93 -22.10 -21.03
CA THR A 574 16.52 -20.87 -21.61
C THR A 574 16.29 -19.60 -20.78
N ASP A 575 15.56 -19.67 -19.67
CA ASP A 575 15.32 -18.52 -18.78
C ASP A 575 16.52 -18.27 -17.85
N ALA A 576 16.60 -17.09 -17.28
CA ALA A 576 17.58 -16.72 -16.27
C ALA A 576 17.47 -17.52 -14.98
N ILE A 577 16.27 -18.01 -14.66
CA ILE A 577 15.98 -18.84 -13.48
C ILE A 577 15.52 -20.23 -13.90
N THR A 578 15.67 -21.18 -13.00
CA THR A 578 15.32 -22.58 -13.22
C THR A 578 14.88 -23.26 -11.92
N ASN A 579 14.35 -24.47 -12.06
CA ASN A 579 14.00 -25.37 -10.98
C ASN A 579 15.19 -26.26 -10.62
N LYS A 580 15.43 -26.52 -9.35
CA LYS A 580 16.47 -27.38 -8.83
C LYS A 580 15.90 -28.35 -7.79
N ILE A 581 16.54 -29.50 -7.65
CA ILE A 581 16.23 -30.46 -6.58
C ILE A 581 17.51 -30.71 -5.79
N ILE A 582 17.40 -30.62 -4.47
CA ILE A 582 18.43 -31.08 -3.53
C ILE A 582 17.85 -32.13 -2.63
N TYR A 583 18.67 -33.08 -2.19
CA TYR A 583 18.20 -34.24 -1.42
C TYR A 583 19.27 -34.73 -0.43
N ARG A 584 18.85 -35.43 0.62
CA ARG A 584 19.71 -36.15 1.57
C ARG A 584 19.95 -37.57 1.11
N PRO A 585 21.22 -37.97 0.81
CA PRO A 585 21.52 -39.36 0.43
C PRO A 585 21.30 -40.38 1.56
N SER A 586 21.14 -39.93 2.79
CA SER A 586 20.83 -40.77 3.95
C SER A 586 19.41 -41.33 3.93
N THR A 587 18.47 -40.62 3.32
CA THR A 587 17.02 -40.94 3.30
C THR A 587 16.54 -41.31 1.90
N ALA A 588 17.12 -40.74 0.85
CA ALA A 588 16.70 -40.94 -0.53
C ALA A 588 17.88 -41.24 -1.44
N THR A 589 17.77 -42.24 -2.31
CA THR A 589 18.77 -42.61 -3.33
C THR A 589 18.30 -42.15 -4.71
N LEU A 590 19.05 -41.19 -5.31
CA LEU A 590 18.78 -40.71 -6.67
C LEU A 590 19.00 -41.84 -7.69
N ASN A 591 17.99 -42.22 -8.45
CA ASN A 591 18.05 -43.27 -9.49
C ASN A 591 18.17 -42.66 -10.88
N ASP A 592 17.35 -41.64 -11.20
CA ASP A 592 17.34 -41.06 -12.55
C ASP A 592 16.89 -39.59 -12.47
N THR A 593 17.15 -38.81 -13.53
CA THR A 593 16.73 -37.41 -13.68
C THR A 593 16.20 -37.17 -15.08
N TYR A 594 15.19 -36.30 -15.18
CA TYR A 594 14.53 -35.97 -16.44
C TYR A 594 14.37 -34.45 -16.54
N VAL A 595 14.61 -33.88 -17.70
CA VAL A 595 14.18 -32.54 -18.05
C VAL A 595 12.94 -32.69 -18.93
N ILE A 596 11.78 -32.27 -18.42
CA ILE A 596 10.53 -32.25 -19.19
C ILE A 596 10.41 -30.91 -19.86
N GLU A 597 10.55 -30.90 -21.18
CA GLU A 597 10.39 -29.70 -22.00
C GLU A 597 8.92 -29.25 -21.97
N LEU A 598 8.69 -28.02 -21.48
CA LEU A 598 7.37 -27.41 -21.44
C LEU A 598 7.11 -26.55 -22.69
N PRO A 599 5.83 -26.27 -23.03
CA PRO A 599 5.46 -25.61 -24.25
C PRO A 599 6.12 -24.23 -24.42
N GLN A 600 6.47 -23.90 -25.65
CA GLN A 600 6.85 -22.56 -26.09
C GLN A 600 5.79 -22.06 -27.05
N GLN A 601 5.34 -20.80 -26.92
CA GLN A 601 4.36 -20.22 -27.80
C GLN A 601 5.03 -19.31 -28.82
N HIS A 602 4.73 -19.48 -30.10
CA HIS A 602 5.25 -18.69 -31.21
C HIS A 602 4.13 -18.33 -32.17
N VAL A 603 3.65 -17.09 -32.11
CA VAL A 603 2.60 -16.57 -32.97
C VAL A 603 3.12 -15.53 -33.91
N THR A 604 2.85 -15.65 -35.22
CA THR A 604 3.22 -14.68 -36.24
C THR A 604 1.97 -14.06 -36.85
N GLU A 605 1.76 -12.79 -36.61
CA GLU A 605 0.69 -12.01 -37.24
C GLU A 605 1.25 -10.73 -37.86
N ASN A 606 0.75 -10.39 -39.03
CA ASN A 606 1.19 -9.20 -39.80
C ASN A 606 2.72 -9.11 -39.98
N GLY A 607 3.42 -10.26 -40.00
CA GLY A 607 4.87 -10.33 -40.12
C GLY A 607 5.68 -10.09 -38.88
N ASN A 608 5.03 -9.95 -37.71
CA ASN A 608 5.67 -9.91 -36.41
C ASN A 608 5.46 -11.23 -35.69
N THR A 609 6.56 -11.79 -35.16
CA THR A 609 6.51 -12.99 -34.31
C THR A 609 6.70 -12.58 -32.87
N LYS A 610 5.77 -13.03 -32.00
CA LYS A 610 5.91 -12.96 -30.56
C LYS A 610 6.09 -14.35 -30.01
N SER A 611 6.91 -14.45 -28.95
CA SER A 611 7.28 -15.71 -28.34
C SER A 611 7.10 -15.60 -26.83
N ALA A 612 6.50 -16.60 -26.22
CA ALA A 612 6.46 -16.80 -24.78
C ALA A 612 7.10 -18.16 -24.46
N TYR A 613 7.81 -18.24 -23.36
CA TYR A 613 8.56 -19.43 -22.95
C TYR A 613 8.12 -19.84 -21.55
N GLN A 614 7.88 -21.14 -21.37
CA GLN A 614 7.81 -21.79 -20.05
C GLN A 614 9.23 -22.14 -19.60
N ARG A 615 9.39 -22.34 -18.31
CA ARG A 615 10.60 -22.95 -17.72
C ARG A 615 10.40 -24.45 -17.74
N ASP A 616 11.41 -25.17 -18.21
CA ASP A 616 11.32 -26.63 -18.25
C ASP A 616 11.23 -27.21 -16.85
N ALA A 617 10.44 -28.27 -16.68
CA ALA A 617 10.30 -28.94 -15.41
C ALA A 617 11.52 -29.84 -15.13
N PHE A 618 12.04 -29.75 -13.93
CA PHE A 618 13.13 -30.62 -13.50
C PHE A 618 12.57 -31.75 -12.62
N THR A 619 12.76 -33.00 -13.05
CA THR A 619 12.17 -34.19 -12.44
C THR A 619 13.29 -35.15 -12.02
N ALA A 620 13.16 -35.76 -10.86
CA ALA A 620 14.09 -36.75 -10.35
C ALA A 620 13.32 -37.96 -9.77
N SER A 621 13.89 -39.15 -9.94
CA SER A 621 13.39 -40.42 -9.41
C SER A 621 14.25 -40.87 -8.26
N PHE A 622 13.63 -41.17 -7.12
CA PHE A 622 14.31 -41.56 -5.89
C PHE A 622 13.82 -42.93 -5.40
N ALA A 623 14.76 -43.80 -5.04
CA ALA A 623 14.40 -44.94 -4.18
C ALA A 623 14.39 -44.45 -2.72
N VAL A 624 13.28 -44.72 -2.04
CA VAL A 624 13.07 -44.40 -0.61
C VAL A 624 12.88 -45.72 0.14
N GLU A 625 13.42 -45.82 1.35
CA GLU A 625 13.32 -47.01 2.16
C GLU A 625 11.82 -47.35 2.43
N HIS A 626 11.46 -48.62 2.30
CA HIS A 626 10.10 -49.13 2.44
C HIS A 626 9.09 -48.73 1.34
N ALA A 627 9.40 -47.83 0.43
CA ALA A 627 8.53 -47.55 -0.71
C ALA A 627 8.58 -48.70 -1.75
N GLU A 628 7.43 -49.15 -2.23
CA GLU A 628 7.33 -50.22 -3.22
C GLU A 628 7.76 -49.81 -4.63
N LYS A 629 7.66 -48.51 -4.92
CA LYS A 629 8.05 -47.87 -6.19
C LYS A 629 8.94 -46.70 -5.92
N ASP A 630 9.71 -46.30 -6.92
CA ASP A 630 10.44 -45.04 -6.87
C ASP A 630 9.49 -43.86 -6.71
N LEU A 631 9.93 -42.84 -5.96
CA LEU A 631 9.25 -41.55 -5.86
C LEU A 631 9.77 -40.61 -6.97
N VAL A 632 8.88 -40.21 -7.88
CA VAL A 632 9.17 -39.33 -8.99
C VAL A 632 8.71 -37.92 -8.65
N ILE A 633 9.64 -37.06 -8.36
CA ILE A 633 9.40 -35.67 -7.95
C ILE A 633 9.67 -34.76 -9.13
N SER A 634 8.67 -33.96 -9.54
CA SER A 634 8.77 -32.95 -10.58
C SER A 634 8.64 -31.56 -9.96
N THR A 635 9.70 -30.77 -10.07
CA THR A 635 9.73 -29.37 -9.61
C THR A 635 9.45 -28.44 -10.78
N ASN A 636 8.48 -27.54 -10.59
CA ASN A 636 7.87 -26.74 -11.65
C ASN A 636 7.81 -25.27 -11.28
N HIS A 637 7.87 -24.41 -12.29
CA HIS A 637 7.58 -22.99 -12.16
C HIS A 637 6.88 -22.51 -13.44
N PHE A 638 5.57 -22.44 -13.40
CA PHE A 638 4.79 -22.02 -14.55
C PHE A 638 4.89 -20.54 -14.85
N LYS A 639 4.36 -20.12 -16.00
CA LYS A 639 4.46 -18.73 -16.43
C LYS A 639 3.72 -17.81 -15.48
N SER A 640 4.43 -16.78 -14.98
CA SER A 640 3.91 -15.80 -14.04
C SER A 640 2.68 -15.06 -14.55
N LYS A 641 1.72 -14.80 -13.66
CA LYS A 641 0.47 -14.06 -13.91
C LYS A 641 0.72 -12.62 -14.35
N GLY A 642 1.86 -12.02 -13.99
CA GLY A 642 2.28 -10.68 -14.42
C GLY A 642 3.02 -10.62 -15.76
N SER A 643 3.26 -11.78 -16.43
CA SER A 643 3.89 -11.84 -17.74
C SER A 643 2.90 -11.52 -18.85
N THR A 644 3.40 -11.14 -20.04
CA THR A 644 2.56 -10.93 -21.21
C THR A 644 2.68 -12.12 -22.17
N CYS A 645 1.56 -12.75 -22.51
CA CYS A 645 1.47 -13.78 -23.54
C CYS A 645 0.67 -13.27 -24.75
N TRP A 646 0.61 -14.09 -25.80
CA TRP A 646 -0.02 -13.65 -27.04
C TRP A 646 -1.53 -13.40 -26.90
N GLU A 647 -2.21 -14.19 -26.10
CA GLU A 647 -3.65 -14.06 -25.83
C GLU A 647 -3.96 -12.70 -25.22
N ASP A 648 -3.15 -12.24 -24.28
CA ASP A 648 -3.31 -10.98 -23.56
C ASP A 648 -3.15 -9.76 -24.46
N GLU A 649 -2.32 -9.88 -25.53
CA GLU A 649 -2.13 -8.80 -26.50
C GLU A 649 -3.13 -8.80 -27.65
N ALA A 650 -3.72 -9.97 -27.96
CA ALA A 650 -4.67 -10.13 -29.04
C ALA A 650 -6.08 -9.70 -28.66
N THR A 651 -6.41 -9.73 -27.38
CA THR A 651 -7.67 -9.26 -26.84
C THR A 651 -7.54 -7.79 -26.45
N ALA A 652 -8.44 -6.93 -26.93
CA ALA A 652 -8.47 -5.51 -26.58
C ALA A 652 -8.81 -5.26 -25.09
N ASP A 653 -8.98 -6.30 -24.31
CA ASP A 653 -9.46 -6.30 -22.92
C ASP A 653 -8.38 -6.57 -21.88
N GLN A 654 -7.12 -6.26 -22.17
CA GLN A 654 -6.05 -6.33 -21.13
C GLN A 654 -6.33 -5.47 -19.89
N GLU A 655 -7.25 -4.49 -19.97
CA GLU A 655 -7.64 -3.68 -18.82
C GLU A 655 -8.70 -4.34 -17.92
N ASN A 656 -9.27 -5.49 -18.34
CA ASN A 656 -10.30 -6.19 -17.58
C ASN A 656 -10.01 -7.70 -17.59
N ASP A 657 -9.25 -8.17 -16.63
CA ASP A 657 -9.11 -9.58 -16.31
C ASP A 657 -10.43 -10.09 -15.70
N VAL A 658 -11.42 -10.32 -16.56
CA VAL A 658 -12.78 -10.68 -16.13
C VAL A 658 -12.87 -12.05 -15.47
N ASN A 659 -11.90 -12.94 -15.72
CA ASN A 659 -11.83 -14.25 -15.10
C ASN A 659 -10.87 -14.32 -13.92
N LEU A 660 -10.15 -13.24 -13.63
CA LEU A 660 -9.23 -13.09 -12.50
C LEU A 660 -8.09 -14.12 -12.49
N GLN A 661 -7.78 -14.73 -13.63
CA GLN A 661 -6.66 -15.68 -13.73
C GLN A 661 -5.32 -15.03 -14.05
N GLY A 662 -5.31 -13.72 -14.32
CA GLY A 662 -4.12 -13.00 -14.76
C GLY A 662 -3.64 -13.39 -16.14
N SER A 663 -2.58 -12.76 -16.60
CA SER A 663 -2.01 -13.06 -17.92
C SER A 663 -1.50 -14.49 -18.06
N CYS A 664 -1.43 -14.99 -19.30
CA CYS A 664 -0.86 -16.30 -19.67
C CYS A 664 -1.65 -17.52 -19.17
N GLU A 665 -2.92 -17.40 -18.86
CA GLU A 665 -3.75 -18.50 -18.34
C GLU A 665 -3.75 -19.73 -19.27
N HIS A 666 -4.10 -19.57 -20.56
CA HIS A 666 -4.11 -20.66 -21.54
C HIS A 666 -2.71 -21.28 -21.71
N PHE A 667 -1.67 -20.49 -21.52
CA PHE A 667 -0.29 -20.97 -21.65
C PHE A 667 0.13 -21.80 -20.44
N ARG A 668 -0.36 -21.48 -19.22
CA ARG A 668 -0.21 -22.34 -18.05
C ARG A 668 -0.99 -23.64 -18.18
N VAL A 669 -2.19 -23.60 -18.78
CA VAL A 669 -2.95 -24.80 -19.12
C VAL A 669 -2.17 -25.71 -20.06
N SER A 670 -1.54 -25.16 -21.11
CA SER A 670 -0.68 -25.95 -22.02
C SER A 670 0.48 -26.58 -21.28
N ALA A 671 1.07 -25.90 -20.30
CA ALA A 671 2.17 -26.45 -19.49
C ALA A 671 1.67 -27.56 -18.57
N ALA A 672 0.57 -27.38 -17.86
CA ALA A 672 -0.03 -28.39 -16.98
C ALA A 672 -0.38 -29.67 -17.74
N TYR A 673 -1.01 -29.53 -18.89
CA TYR A 673 -1.37 -30.65 -19.76
C TYR A 673 -0.14 -31.44 -20.25
N GLN A 674 0.88 -30.75 -20.79
CA GLN A 674 2.10 -31.37 -21.28
C GLN A 674 2.89 -32.05 -20.16
N LEU A 675 3.04 -31.37 -19.00
CA LEU A 675 3.72 -31.92 -17.83
C LEU A 675 3.12 -33.27 -17.42
N ALA A 676 1.81 -33.29 -17.20
CA ALA A 676 1.13 -34.48 -16.75
C ALA A 676 1.18 -35.63 -17.79
N GLN A 677 1.07 -35.32 -19.09
CA GLN A 677 1.26 -36.27 -20.19
C GLN A 677 2.64 -36.93 -20.18
N GLU A 678 3.70 -36.15 -19.88
CA GLU A 678 5.06 -36.69 -19.84
C GLU A 678 5.31 -37.51 -18.54
N LEU A 679 4.84 -37.02 -17.38
CA LEU A 679 4.96 -37.74 -16.13
C LEU A 679 4.26 -39.08 -16.14
N ASN A 680 3.13 -39.22 -16.86
CA ASN A 680 2.42 -40.51 -17.03
C ASN A 680 3.25 -41.54 -17.78
N LYS A 681 4.36 -41.18 -18.45
CA LYS A 681 5.26 -42.11 -19.13
C LYS A 681 6.36 -42.66 -18.21
N ILE A 682 6.55 -42.08 -17.06
CA ILE A 682 7.58 -42.45 -16.08
C ILE A 682 6.93 -43.39 -15.05
N ASP A 683 7.53 -44.52 -14.78
CA ASP A 683 7.04 -45.43 -13.73
C ASP A 683 7.42 -44.92 -12.33
N GLY A 684 6.55 -45.07 -11.35
CA GLY A 684 6.78 -44.63 -9.94
C GLY A 684 5.58 -43.91 -9.36
N TYR A 685 5.65 -43.57 -8.09
CA TYR A 685 4.76 -42.62 -7.42
C TYR A 685 5.07 -41.20 -7.88
N LYS A 686 4.08 -40.35 -8.07
CA LYS A 686 4.28 -39.01 -8.61
C LYS A 686 4.01 -37.92 -7.60
N VAL A 687 4.95 -36.98 -7.52
CA VAL A 687 4.80 -35.69 -6.83
C VAL A 687 5.03 -34.57 -7.84
N VAL A 688 4.03 -33.70 -8.02
CA VAL A 688 4.14 -32.46 -8.81
C VAL A 688 4.20 -31.33 -7.83
N MET A 689 5.31 -30.62 -7.76
CA MET A 689 5.47 -29.53 -6.83
C MET A 689 6.06 -28.28 -7.49
N GLY A 690 5.89 -27.13 -6.85
CA GLY A 690 6.44 -25.85 -7.29
C GLY A 690 5.42 -24.73 -7.31
N ASP A 691 5.88 -23.59 -7.81
CA ASP A 691 5.05 -22.42 -8.10
C ASP A 691 4.34 -22.63 -9.44
N LEU A 692 3.07 -23.01 -9.39
CA LEU A 692 2.25 -23.24 -10.58
C LEU A 692 1.58 -21.97 -11.08
N ASN A 693 1.79 -20.82 -10.43
CA ASN A 693 1.25 -19.51 -10.78
C ASN A 693 -0.27 -19.53 -11.06
N SER A 694 -0.99 -20.41 -10.38
CA SER A 694 -2.44 -20.57 -10.54
C SER A 694 -3.07 -20.87 -9.19
N TYR A 695 -4.16 -20.16 -8.87
CA TYR A 695 -4.91 -20.40 -7.63
C TYR A 695 -5.77 -21.68 -7.71
N GLY A 696 -6.23 -22.17 -6.55
CA GLY A 696 -6.76 -23.51 -6.37
C GLY A 696 -7.85 -23.98 -7.35
N GLN A 697 -8.67 -23.09 -7.91
CA GLN A 697 -9.72 -23.42 -8.87
C GLN A 697 -9.46 -22.84 -10.27
N GLU A 698 -8.23 -22.38 -10.55
CA GLU A 698 -7.86 -21.93 -11.88
C GLU A 698 -7.57 -23.10 -12.84
N ASP A 699 -7.70 -22.82 -14.11
CA ASP A 699 -7.70 -23.80 -15.20
C ASP A 699 -6.51 -24.78 -15.16
N ALA A 700 -5.29 -24.29 -14.92
CA ALA A 700 -4.10 -25.14 -14.90
C ALA A 700 -4.12 -26.13 -13.73
N ILE A 701 -4.65 -25.73 -12.56
CA ILE A 701 -4.81 -26.62 -11.40
C ILE A 701 -5.93 -27.63 -11.65
N LEU A 702 -7.06 -27.21 -12.24
CA LEU A 702 -8.15 -28.12 -12.61
C LEU A 702 -7.72 -29.19 -13.61
N VAL A 703 -6.80 -28.87 -14.53
CA VAL A 703 -6.21 -29.85 -15.44
C VAL A 703 -5.35 -30.85 -14.68
N LEU A 704 -4.52 -30.43 -13.75
CA LEU A 704 -3.68 -31.35 -12.97
C LEU A 704 -4.51 -32.20 -12.01
N THR A 705 -5.49 -31.58 -11.36
CA THR A 705 -6.30 -32.22 -10.32
C THR A 705 -7.57 -32.85 -10.92
N ASN A 706 -8.71 -32.17 -10.81
CA ASN A 706 -9.98 -32.68 -11.32
C ASN A 706 -10.85 -31.55 -11.88
N ARG A 707 -11.00 -31.52 -13.20
CA ARG A 707 -11.87 -30.58 -13.89
C ARG A 707 -13.36 -30.73 -13.55
N ASP A 708 -13.80 -31.89 -13.05
CA ASP A 708 -15.20 -32.09 -12.63
C ASP A 708 -15.57 -31.21 -11.39
N ASN A 709 -14.59 -30.57 -10.76
CA ASN A 709 -14.82 -29.53 -9.74
C ASN A 709 -15.41 -28.23 -10.34
N ALA A 710 -15.21 -28.00 -11.64
CA ALA A 710 -15.82 -26.87 -12.35
C ALA A 710 -17.25 -27.17 -12.82
N PRO A 711 -18.09 -26.16 -13.09
CA PRO A 711 -19.39 -26.34 -13.72
C PRO A 711 -19.32 -27.13 -15.04
N ALA A 712 -20.33 -27.92 -15.33
CA ALA A 712 -20.32 -28.84 -16.51
C ALA A 712 -20.22 -28.12 -17.86
N ASP A 713 -20.55 -26.85 -17.95
CA ASP A 713 -20.45 -25.99 -19.12
C ASP A 713 -19.21 -25.08 -19.12
N TYR A 714 -18.32 -25.23 -18.14
CA TYR A 714 -17.06 -24.51 -18.08
C TYR A 714 -16.04 -25.11 -19.05
N GLU A 715 -15.41 -24.28 -19.88
CA GLU A 715 -14.45 -24.71 -20.89
C GLU A 715 -13.04 -24.28 -20.51
N ILE A 716 -12.09 -25.21 -20.48
CA ILE A 716 -10.67 -24.94 -20.21
C ILE A 716 -9.92 -24.96 -21.55
N HIS A 717 -9.22 -23.90 -21.84
CA HIS A 717 -8.52 -23.70 -23.10
C HIS A 717 -7.00 -23.68 -22.94
N ALA A 718 -6.30 -24.42 -23.80
CA ALA A 718 -4.85 -24.35 -23.95
C ALA A 718 -4.44 -23.31 -25.00
N ALA A 719 -3.27 -22.73 -24.83
CA ALA A 719 -2.73 -21.69 -25.70
C ALA A 719 -2.53 -22.15 -27.14
N ARG A 720 -2.81 -21.26 -28.07
CA ARG A 720 -2.58 -21.51 -29.52
C ARG A 720 -1.11 -21.45 -29.92
N ASN A 721 -0.77 -22.11 -31.02
CA ASN A 721 0.58 -22.10 -31.62
C ASN A 721 1.69 -22.42 -30.62
N THR A 722 1.48 -23.50 -29.84
CA THR A 722 2.45 -24.02 -28.89
C THR A 722 3.25 -25.17 -29.44
N TYR A 723 4.54 -25.21 -29.12
CA TYR A 723 5.52 -26.16 -29.64
C TYR A 723 6.39 -26.69 -28.49
N ILE A 724 6.83 -27.94 -28.61
CA ILE A 724 7.79 -28.58 -27.69
C ILE A 724 9.14 -28.67 -28.39
N GLY A 725 10.22 -28.30 -27.69
CA GLY A 725 11.61 -28.44 -28.16
C GLY A 725 12.01 -27.45 -29.25
N GLY A 726 11.29 -26.33 -29.39
CA GLY A 726 11.62 -25.30 -30.36
C GLY A 726 10.43 -24.46 -30.82
N ASP A 727 10.58 -23.80 -31.96
CA ASP A 727 9.57 -22.94 -32.59
C ASP A 727 8.83 -23.65 -33.74
N ALA A 728 8.02 -22.90 -34.50
CA ALA A 728 7.28 -23.40 -35.67
C ALA A 728 8.16 -24.04 -36.77
N THR A 729 9.47 -23.83 -36.77
CA THR A 729 10.42 -24.33 -37.75
C THR A 729 11.05 -25.66 -37.36
N ASN A 730 11.30 -25.88 -36.08
CA ASN A 730 12.09 -26.99 -35.57
C ASN A 730 11.44 -27.71 -34.39
N GLY A 731 10.45 -27.09 -33.72
CA GLY A 731 9.72 -27.71 -32.64
C GLY A 731 8.61 -28.68 -33.09
N THR A 732 8.13 -29.49 -32.16
CA THR A 732 6.96 -30.35 -32.35
C THR A 732 5.71 -29.57 -31.97
N LEU A 733 4.76 -29.42 -32.90
CA LEU A 733 3.49 -28.74 -32.62
C LEU A 733 2.70 -29.49 -31.55
N LEU A 734 2.35 -28.79 -30.45
CA LEU A 734 1.45 -29.27 -29.42
C LEU A 734 0.00 -28.84 -29.72
N HIS A 735 -0.25 -27.54 -29.80
CA HIS A 735 -1.56 -26.98 -30.16
C HIS A 735 -1.42 -26.02 -31.36
N GLY A 736 -2.42 -26.10 -32.29
CA GLY A 736 -2.44 -25.30 -33.51
C GLY A 736 -2.94 -23.86 -33.32
N GLU A 737 -3.35 -23.22 -34.45
CA GLU A 737 -3.78 -21.80 -34.50
C GLU A 737 -5.01 -21.49 -33.65
N GLU A 738 -5.84 -22.46 -33.32
CA GLU A 738 -7.06 -22.27 -32.52
C GLU A 738 -6.86 -22.64 -31.03
N GLY A 739 -5.64 -23.06 -30.64
CA GLY A 739 -5.42 -23.66 -29.33
C GLY A 739 -6.03 -25.06 -29.22
N ALA A 740 -6.44 -25.45 -28.02
CA ALA A 740 -7.17 -26.70 -27.78
C ALA A 740 -8.13 -26.56 -26.61
N LEU A 741 -9.30 -27.17 -26.71
CA LEU A 741 -10.17 -27.41 -25.55
C LEU A 741 -9.61 -28.64 -24.80
N ILE A 742 -9.36 -28.50 -23.53
CA ILE A 742 -8.84 -29.56 -22.67
C ILE A 742 -10.03 -30.21 -21.94
N GLU A 743 -10.29 -31.45 -22.27
CA GLU A 743 -11.37 -32.25 -21.68
C GLU A 743 -10.86 -33.29 -20.65
N GLU A 744 -9.54 -33.44 -20.53
CA GLU A 744 -8.89 -34.38 -19.61
C GLU A 744 -8.39 -33.66 -18.36
N SER A 745 -8.42 -34.35 -17.22
CA SER A 745 -7.68 -34.06 -16.01
C SER A 745 -6.86 -35.28 -15.58
N PHE A 746 -5.88 -35.07 -14.69
CA PHE A 746 -4.89 -36.10 -14.35
C PHE A 746 -5.00 -36.64 -12.93
N ASP A 747 -6.03 -36.21 -12.19
CA ASP A 747 -6.43 -36.71 -10.88
C ASP A 747 -5.34 -36.67 -9.79
N TYR A 748 -4.39 -35.70 -9.91
CA TYR A 748 -3.49 -35.39 -8.79
C TYR A 748 -4.30 -34.77 -7.64
N LEU A 749 -3.87 -35.03 -6.42
CA LEU A 749 -4.51 -34.53 -5.21
C LEU A 749 -3.73 -33.34 -4.65
N ASP A 750 -4.42 -32.24 -4.40
CA ASP A 750 -3.90 -31.16 -3.55
C ASP A 750 -4.04 -31.60 -2.10
N ILE A 751 -3.02 -32.31 -1.63
CA ILE A 751 -3.04 -32.97 -0.32
C ILE A 751 -2.97 -31.94 0.82
N VAL A 752 -2.40 -30.79 0.58
CA VAL A 752 -2.34 -29.72 1.60
C VAL A 752 -3.72 -29.12 1.83
N GLU A 753 -4.44 -28.77 0.76
CA GLU A 753 -5.81 -28.28 0.86
C GLU A 753 -6.77 -29.35 1.45
N GLU A 754 -6.54 -30.63 1.17
CA GLU A 754 -7.35 -31.73 1.72
C GLU A 754 -7.15 -31.87 3.24
N LEU A 755 -5.92 -31.75 3.75
CA LEU A 755 -5.58 -31.94 5.16
C LEU A 755 -5.77 -30.65 5.98
N LYS A 756 -5.39 -29.50 5.42
CA LYS A 756 -5.42 -28.19 6.07
C LYS A 756 -6.07 -27.16 5.13
N PRO A 757 -7.41 -27.16 5.02
CA PRO A 757 -8.12 -26.32 4.07
C PRO A 757 -7.90 -24.82 4.32
N ARG A 758 -7.91 -24.06 3.23
CA ARG A 758 -7.74 -22.61 3.21
C ARG A 758 -6.35 -22.13 3.65
N THR A 759 -5.32 -22.93 3.37
CA THR A 759 -3.94 -22.46 3.44
C THR A 759 -3.65 -21.49 2.30
N TYR A 760 -2.53 -20.81 2.40
CA TYR A 760 -2.03 -19.89 1.38
C TYR A 760 -0.51 -19.91 1.39
N SER A 761 0.07 -19.77 0.22
CA SER A 761 1.53 -19.66 0.07
C SER A 761 1.99 -18.30 -0.44
N TYR A 762 1.05 -17.47 -0.89
CA TYR A 762 1.33 -16.19 -1.54
C TYR A 762 0.31 -15.12 -1.18
N SER A 763 0.76 -13.86 -1.15
CA SER A 763 -0.12 -12.71 -1.03
C SER A 763 0.11 -11.71 -2.17
N PHE A 764 -0.97 -11.22 -2.75
CA PHE A 764 -0.92 -10.17 -3.76
C PHE A 764 -1.91 -9.08 -3.43
N ASN A 765 -1.43 -7.83 -3.33
CA ASN A 765 -2.19 -6.71 -2.80
C ASN A 765 -2.67 -6.99 -1.36
N ASP A 766 -3.95 -7.22 -1.17
CA ASP A 766 -4.59 -7.56 0.11
C ASP A 766 -5.36 -8.88 0.05
N THR A 767 -5.01 -9.74 -0.90
CA THR A 767 -5.61 -11.08 -1.05
C THR A 767 -4.57 -12.17 -0.90
N MET A 768 -4.98 -13.27 -0.25
CA MET A 768 -4.18 -14.48 -0.01
C MET A 768 -4.62 -15.58 -0.97
N GLY A 769 -3.70 -16.48 -1.31
CA GLY A 769 -3.99 -17.67 -2.08
C GLY A 769 -2.80 -18.61 -2.21
N THR A 770 -3.02 -19.79 -2.76
CA THR A 770 -1.98 -20.79 -2.97
C THR A 770 -1.51 -20.74 -4.43
N LEU A 771 -0.21 -20.53 -4.63
CA LEU A 771 0.47 -20.66 -5.91
C LEU A 771 1.50 -21.80 -5.89
N ASP A 772 1.93 -22.21 -4.69
CA ASP A 772 2.94 -23.22 -4.45
C ASP A 772 2.30 -24.52 -3.96
N TYR A 773 2.51 -25.57 -4.67
CA TYR A 773 1.84 -26.86 -4.46
C TYR A 773 2.82 -27.99 -4.21
N VAL A 774 2.34 -29.03 -3.53
CA VAL A 774 2.86 -30.38 -3.53
C VAL A 774 1.68 -31.29 -3.82
N LEU A 775 1.41 -31.52 -5.11
CA LEU A 775 0.35 -32.41 -5.56
C LEU A 775 0.87 -33.85 -5.62
N VAL A 776 0.08 -34.81 -5.15
CA VAL A 776 0.45 -36.22 -5.13
C VAL A 776 -0.49 -37.05 -6.02
N ASP A 777 -0.01 -38.16 -6.61
CA ASP A 777 -0.91 -39.06 -7.27
C ASP A 777 -1.77 -39.86 -6.25
N ASN A 778 -2.85 -40.45 -6.73
CA ASN A 778 -3.78 -41.20 -5.89
C ASN A 778 -3.14 -42.39 -5.15
N GLU A 779 -2.05 -42.95 -5.68
CA GLU A 779 -1.37 -44.10 -5.07
C GLU A 779 -0.54 -43.68 -3.85
N LEU A 780 -0.10 -42.40 -3.78
CA LEU A 780 0.65 -41.81 -2.66
C LEU A 780 -0.25 -41.37 -1.50
N LYS A 781 -1.52 -41.13 -1.71
CA LYS A 781 -2.43 -40.56 -0.71
C LYS A 781 -2.37 -41.30 0.63
N ASP A 782 -2.40 -42.64 0.60
CA ASP A 782 -2.42 -43.46 1.81
C ASP A 782 -1.09 -43.48 2.59
N PHE A 783 -0.03 -42.91 2.01
CA PHE A 783 1.30 -42.77 2.64
C PHE A 783 1.55 -41.34 3.20
N VAL A 784 0.68 -40.38 2.91
CA VAL A 784 0.79 -39.01 3.49
C VAL A 784 0.32 -39.07 4.93
N VAL A 785 1.14 -38.56 5.85
CA VAL A 785 0.82 -38.47 7.28
C VAL A 785 0.50 -37.06 7.72
N ASP A 786 1.15 -36.03 7.14
CA ASP A 786 0.87 -34.63 7.40
C ASP A 786 1.31 -33.73 6.26
N ALA A 787 0.82 -32.50 6.24
CA ALA A 787 1.23 -31.47 5.30
C ALA A 787 1.05 -30.09 5.91
N GLU A 788 1.87 -29.13 5.50
CA GLU A 788 1.80 -27.74 5.98
C GLU A 788 2.31 -26.78 4.92
N VAL A 789 1.70 -25.57 4.87
CA VAL A 789 2.34 -24.37 4.32
C VAL A 789 2.88 -23.60 5.50
N TRP A 790 4.20 -23.52 5.64
CA TRP A 790 4.82 -22.82 6.75
C TRP A 790 4.86 -21.31 6.46
N SER A 791 3.93 -20.57 7.08
CA SER A 791 3.68 -19.14 6.82
C SER A 791 4.79 -18.27 7.41
N ILE A 792 5.86 -18.04 6.67
CA ILE A 792 7.02 -17.20 7.04
C ILE A 792 7.28 -16.06 6.06
N ASN A 793 6.61 -16.02 4.91
CA ASN A 793 6.90 -15.11 3.82
C ASN A 793 5.68 -14.30 3.36
N ALA A 794 4.62 -14.97 2.90
CA ALA A 794 3.41 -14.33 2.37
C ALA A 794 2.70 -13.44 3.40
N VAL A 795 2.78 -13.79 4.67
CA VAL A 795 2.18 -13.07 5.80
C VAL A 795 3.06 -11.94 6.34
N GLU A 796 4.34 -11.96 6.00
CA GLU A 796 5.33 -11.02 6.54
C GLU A 796 5.41 -9.75 5.71
N SER A 797 5.79 -8.66 6.34
CA SER A 797 5.97 -7.38 5.65
C SER A 797 7.16 -7.43 4.68
N THR A 798 6.98 -6.86 3.50
CA THR A 798 8.06 -6.64 2.53
C THR A 798 9.22 -5.80 3.08
N LEU A 799 9.00 -5.06 4.17
CA LEU A 799 10.04 -4.30 4.85
C LEU A 799 11.13 -5.20 5.47
N PHE A 800 10.86 -6.47 5.73
CA PHE A 800 11.82 -7.45 6.25
C PHE A 800 12.57 -8.24 5.17
N GLU A 801 12.26 -8.04 3.90
CA GLU A 801 12.94 -8.67 2.77
C GLU A 801 14.42 -8.25 2.72
N TYR A 802 15.28 -9.07 2.12
CA TYR A 802 16.71 -8.79 1.99
C TYR A 802 17.03 -7.51 1.21
N ALA A 803 16.20 -7.16 0.23
CA ALA A 803 16.36 -5.96 -0.59
C ALA A 803 16.07 -4.68 0.19
N ASN A 804 16.73 -3.57 -0.18
CA ASN A 804 16.57 -2.29 0.48
C ASN A 804 15.55 -1.35 -0.21
N GLN A 805 14.81 -1.87 -1.17
CA GLN A 805 13.81 -1.07 -1.88
C GLN A 805 12.69 -0.64 -0.92
N PHE A 806 12.40 0.66 -0.84
CA PHE A 806 11.37 1.29 0.02
C PHE A 806 11.53 1.09 1.53
N THR A 807 12.69 0.62 1.99
CA THR A 807 12.88 0.29 3.41
C THR A 807 13.74 1.32 4.17
N GLY A 808 14.32 2.31 3.47
CA GLY A 808 15.20 3.30 4.11
C GLY A 808 16.33 2.63 4.90
N ASP A 809 16.57 3.11 6.13
CA ASP A 809 17.60 2.58 7.02
C ASP A 809 17.08 1.48 7.99
N LEU A 810 15.98 0.81 7.65
CA LEU A 810 15.42 -0.26 8.47
C LEU A 810 16.43 -1.40 8.65
N VAL A 811 16.57 -1.90 9.86
CA VAL A 811 17.44 -3.04 10.16
C VAL A 811 16.89 -4.30 9.50
N LYS A 812 17.77 -5.04 8.83
CA LYS A 812 17.48 -6.36 8.26
C LYS A 812 17.91 -7.46 9.23
N PHE A 813 17.16 -8.55 9.23
CA PHE A 813 17.39 -9.71 10.11
C PHE A 813 17.66 -10.95 9.25
N ASN A 814 18.58 -11.80 9.69
CA ASN A 814 18.98 -13.02 9.00
C ASN A 814 18.20 -14.27 9.46
N ASP A 815 16.96 -14.06 9.92
CA ASP A 815 16.03 -15.13 10.27
C ASP A 815 15.27 -15.64 9.03
N ALA A 816 14.45 -16.68 9.20
CA ALA A 816 13.68 -17.28 8.12
C ALA A 816 12.52 -16.40 7.59
N TYR A 817 12.07 -15.41 8.37
CA TYR A 817 10.87 -14.63 8.04
C TYR A 817 11.14 -13.63 6.93
N ARG A 818 10.30 -13.64 5.89
CA ARG A 818 10.49 -12.89 4.65
C ARG A 818 11.81 -13.25 3.96
N SER A 819 12.14 -14.55 3.93
CA SER A 819 13.25 -15.08 3.12
C SER A 819 12.90 -15.15 1.64
N SER A 820 11.61 -15.11 1.32
CA SER A 820 11.01 -15.07 -0.01
C SER A 820 9.72 -14.25 0.03
N ASP A 821 8.98 -14.19 -1.09
CA ASP A 821 7.59 -13.73 -1.17
C ASP A 821 6.59 -14.90 -1.18
N HIS A 822 7.08 -16.13 -1.33
CA HIS A 822 6.33 -17.38 -1.30
C HIS A 822 6.61 -18.17 -0.02
N ASP A 823 5.60 -18.80 0.56
CA ASP A 823 5.75 -19.72 1.69
C ASP A 823 6.12 -21.13 1.22
N PRO A 824 7.00 -21.83 1.93
CA PRO A 824 7.33 -23.23 1.62
C PRO A 824 6.16 -24.16 1.91
N THR A 825 5.88 -25.06 0.97
CA THR A 825 4.87 -26.10 1.08
C THR A 825 5.54 -27.43 1.39
N ILE A 826 5.08 -28.14 2.42
CA ILE A 826 5.74 -29.32 2.98
C ILE A 826 4.75 -30.47 3.06
N VAL A 827 5.18 -31.67 2.71
CA VAL A 827 4.42 -32.90 2.85
C VAL A 827 5.30 -33.99 3.49
N VAL A 828 4.73 -34.71 4.44
CA VAL A 828 5.37 -35.80 5.18
C VAL A 828 4.78 -37.12 4.75
N PHE A 829 5.62 -38.07 4.39
CA PHE A 829 5.23 -39.43 3.99
C PHE A 829 5.72 -40.45 5.01
N SER A 830 4.95 -41.53 5.20
CA SER A 830 5.39 -42.74 5.88
C SER A 830 5.08 -43.97 5.03
N PHE A 831 6.12 -44.69 4.61
CA PHE A 831 6.05 -45.92 3.86
C PHE A 831 6.11 -47.15 4.76
N ASN A 832 6.34 -46.97 6.06
CA ASN A 832 6.32 -48.02 7.07
C ASN A 832 4.89 -48.37 7.47
N ASN A 833 4.12 -49.06 6.62
CA ASN A 833 2.92 -49.73 7.06
C ASN A 833 3.32 -50.95 7.88
N ASN A 834 3.63 -50.77 9.16
CA ASN A 834 3.55 -51.85 10.13
C ASN A 834 2.08 -52.22 10.24
N ASP A 835 1.64 -53.10 9.38
CA ASP A 835 0.50 -53.97 9.59
C ASP A 835 0.79 -54.76 10.89
N GLU A 836 0.59 -54.11 12.08
CA GLU A 836 0.43 -54.89 13.30
C GLU A 836 -0.86 -55.70 13.12
N GLY A 837 -0.65 -56.88 12.49
CA GLY A 837 -1.65 -57.86 12.32
C GLY A 837 -2.40 -58.06 13.60
N SER A 838 -3.72 -57.89 13.49
CA SER A 838 -4.66 -58.36 14.50
C SER A 838 -4.32 -59.82 14.82
N GLU A 839 -3.52 -60.03 15.84
CA GLU A 839 -3.45 -61.36 16.43
C GLU A 839 -4.83 -61.65 17.02
N ASP A 840 -5.49 -62.54 16.35
CA ASP A 840 -6.67 -63.32 16.78
C ASP A 840 -6.39 -63.97 18.13
N GLU A 841 -6.68 -63.28 19.23
CA GLU A 841 -6.77 -63.93 20.53
C GLU A 841 -8.19 -64.40 20.81
N GLY A 842 -8.32 -65.72 20.67
CA GLY A 842 -9.44 -66.51 21.07
C GLY A 842 -10.00 -66.22 22.45
N ASP A 843 -11.34 -66.19 22.46
CA ASP A 843 -12.26 -66.62 23.45
C ASP A 843 -11.73 -67.05 24.82
N ASN A 844 -12.01 -66.21 25.86
CA ASN A 844 -12.28 -66.73 27.17
C ASN A 844 -13.18 -65.78 27.96
N THR A 845 -14.48 -66.02 27.95
CA THR A 845 -15.38 -65.57 29.02
C THR A 845 -14.99 -66.20 30.37
N PRO A 846 -15.18 -65.52 31.55
CA PRO A 846 -16.34 -65.92 32.33
C PRO A 846 -17.13 -64.75 32.97
N GLU A 847 -18.40 -65.06 33.13
CA GLU A 847 -19.49 -64.50 33.85
C GLU A 847 -19.19 -63.83 35.22
N GLY A 848 -20.04 -62.83 35.55
CA GLY A 848 -20.45 -62.50 36.95
C GLY A 848 -20.53 -61.02 37.21
N ASP A 849 -21.59 -60.45 37.10
CA ASP A 849 -22.78 -60.19 37.93
C ASP A 849 -22.80 -58.83 38.64
N ASN A 850 -23.93 -58.15 38.51
CA ASN A 850 -24.59 -57.12 39.35
C ASN A 850 -23.95 -55.73 39.50
N GLY A 851 -24.65 -54.71 39.24
CA GLY A 851 -25.98 -54.25 39.60
C GLY A 851 -26.12 -52.75 39.54
N SER A 852 -27.25 -52.34 39.08
CA SER A 852 -28.15 -51.25 39.44
C SER A 852 -27.65 -49.81 39.31
N ASP A 853 -28.30 -49.11 38.57
CA ASP A 853 -29.49 -48.27 38.62
C ASP A 853 -29.30 -46.80 38.36
N ASN A 854 -30.16 -46.38 37.48
CA ASN A 854 -30.97 -45.17 37.41
C ASN A 854 -30.41 -43.92 36.74
N ASP A 855 -31.03 -43.67 35.66
CA ASP A 855 -32.23 -42.85 35.31
C ASP A 855 -31.87 -41.43 34.93
N SER A 856 -32.27 -40.96 33.85
CA SER A 856 -33.48 -40.57 33.15
C SER A 856 -33.11 -39.74 31.94
N GLN A 857 -33.56 -40.08 30.78
CA GLN A 857 -34.62 -39.42 29.96
C GLN A 857 -34.45 -37.95 29.71
N GLU A 858 -34.56 -37.40 28.55
CA GLU A 858 -35.44 -37.48 27.35
C GLU A 858 -34.73 -36.75 26.22
N GLY A 859 -34.70 -37.03 24.94
CA GLY A 859 -35.81 -37.35 24.06
C GLY A 859 -36.24 -36.16 23.26
N GLY A 860 -35.97 -36.12 21.94
CA GLY A 860 -36.52 -35.12 21.08
C GLY A 860 -36.01 -35.15 19.64
N ASP A 861 -36.51 -36.11 18.88
CA ASP A 861 -36.61 -36.05 17.42
C ASP A 861 -37.46 -34.88 16.98
N ILE A 862 -37.11 -34.15 15.94
CA ILE A 862 -38.05 -33.53 14.99
C ILE A 862 -37.36 -33.39 13.60
N ASP A 863 -37.72 -34.21 12.75
CA ASP A 863 -38.45 -34.20 11.46
C ASP A 863 -38.05 -33.13 10.42
N GLU A 864 -37.81 -33.63 9.24
CA GLU A 864 -37.68 -32.96 7.96
C GLU A 864 -38.89 -32.07 7.61
N GLY A 865 -38.62 -30.93 7.03
CA GLY A 865 -39.61 -30.03 6.46
C GLY A 865 -39.10 -29.25 5.28
N SER A 866 -39.23 -29.85 4.11
CA SER A 866 -39.12 -29.24 2.79
C SER A 866 -40.14 -28.10 2.63
N SER A 867 -39.69 -26.88 2.22
CA SER A 867 -40.52 -26.00 1.38
C SER A 867 -39.66 -25.00 0.60
N GLY A 868 -39.75 -25.12 -0.72
CA GLY A 868 -39.18 -24.19 -1.68
C GLY A 868 -39.84 -22.81 -1.62
N GLY A 869 -39.05 -21.81 -1.81
CA GLY A 869 -39.46 -20.43 -2.04
C GLY A 869 -38.66 -19.86 -3.20
N SER A 870 -39.35 -19.61 -4.32
CA SER A 870 -38.85 -18.96 -5.50
C SER A 870 -38.41 -17.53 -5.19
N PHE A 871 -37.15 -17.20 -5.48
CA PHE A 871 -36.66 -15.84 -5.46
C PHE A 871 -36.92 -15.13 -6.79
N ASP A 872 -37.37 -13.91 -6.68
CA ASP A 872 -37.88 -13.07 -7.76
C ASP A 872 -36.72 -12.55 -8.64
N PHE A 873 -36.84 -12.73 -9.93
CA PHE A 873 -35.88 -12.41 -10.97
C PHE A 873 -35.61 -10.89 -11.17
N PHE A 874 -36.27 -10.03 -10.38
CA PHE A 874 -36.15 -8.57 -10.48
C PHE A 874 -35.05 -7.95 -9.61
N ALA A 875 -34.56 -8.66 -8.59
CA ALA A 875 -33.47 -8.15 -7.73
C ALA A 875 -32.09 -8.22 -8.40
N LEU A 876 -31.90 -9.20 -9.30
CA LEU A 876 -30.62 -9.42 -10.01
C LEU A 876 -30.29 -8.33 -11.05
N ILE A 877 -31.31 -7.67 -11.61
CA ILE A 877 -31.11 -6.62 -12.64
C ILE A 877 -30.67 -5.28 -12.01
N LEU A 878 -31.00 -5.02 -10.77
CA LEU A 878 -30.59 -3.81 -10.06
C LEU A 878 -29.16 -3.89 -9.52
N MET A 879 -28.67 -5.07 -9.18
CA MET A 879 -27.25 -5.28 -8.78
C MET A 879 -26.29 -5.16 -9.97
N LEU A 880 -26.65 -5.67 -11.13
CA LEU A 880 -25.84 -5.56 -12.34
C LEU A 880 -25.72 -4.12 -12.85
N THR A 881 -26.71 -3.26 -12.63
CA THR A 881 -26.64 -1.84 -13.01
C THR A 881 -25.74 -1.02 -12.07
N GLY A 882 -25.60 -1.41 -10.82
CA GLY A 882 -24.67 -0.77 -9.86
C GLY A 882 -23.21 -1.07 -10.18
N LEU A 883 -22.89 -2.31 -10.57
CA LEU A 883 -21.54 -2.73 -10.99
C LEU A 883 -21.07 -2.03 -12.28
N PHE A 884 -21.95 -1.82 -13.24
CA PHE A 884 -21.62 -1.07 -14.48
C PHE A 884 -21.39 0.42 -14.24
N ALA A 885 -22.01 1.02 -13.23
CA ALA A 885 -21.76 2.41 -12.87
C ALA A 885 -20.40 2.58 -12.18
N ARG A 886 -19.97 1.64 -11.34
CA ARG A 886 -18.64 1.61 -10.70
C ARG A 886 -17.50 1.41 -11.71
N ALA A 887 -17.64 0.50 -12.65
CA ALA A 887 -16.65 0.30 -13.71
C ALA A 887 -16.46 1.53 -14.61
N ARG A 888 -17.52 2.37 -14.76
CA ARG A 888 -17.45 3.59 -15.56
C ARG A 888 -16.84 4.77 -14.82
N ALA A 889 -16.94 4.81 -13.48
CA ALA A 889 -16.27 5.81 -12.65
C ALA A 889 -14.76 5.55 -12.57
N ARG A 890 -14.32 4.28 -12.51
CA ARG A 890 -12.89 3.90 -12.58
C ARG A 890 -12.22 4.24 -13.94
N LYS A 891 -12.99 4.44 -15.01
CA LYS A 891 -12.44 4.78 -16.34
C LYS A 891 -12.18 6.27 -16.55
N ASN A 892 -12.62 7.15 -15.67
CA ASN A 892 -12.53 8.61 -15.83
C ASN A 892 -11.77 9.30 -14.68
N ALA A 893 -11.07 8.54 -13.81
CA ALA A 893 -10.19 9.07 -12.78
C ALA A 893 -8.72 8.93 -13.18
#